data_cb89b901122cfc009dd55fc0d3b5e9dc
#
_entry.id   cb89b901122cfc009dd55fc0d3b5e9dc
#
_cell.length_a   1.000
_cell.length_b   1.000
_cell.length_c   1.000
_cell.angle_alpha   90.00
_cell.angle_beta   90.00
_cell.angle_gamma   90.00
#
_symmetry.space_group_name_H-M   'P 1'
#
loop_
_entity.id
_entity.type
_entity.pdbx_description
1 polymer ?
#
loop_
_entity_poly.entity_id
_entity_poly.type
_entity_poly.pdbx_seq_one_letter_code
_entity_poly.pdbx_strand_id
1 'polypeptide(L)'
;MSGDILLDPLIPLVFLAALAALATLGTLLAAWRGLSGWWLRGLAALALLAAIANPSIQREDRAPLSDIVVLVVDESASQRIADRPDQTEAVIADVTAQIALRPNTDLRIVRMGDALGDGGTQMMTALTEALSEEPQARIAGILLLSDGRVHDMERAPNLPAPLHALITGRDTDWDRRLIVRNAPAFAILGEPVTLTLRIEDQGAAPTDGGLVPLTIAIDGADPLQFTIPVGEDIEVPIDLAHGGMNVLQFATPVAEGELTDRNNAAVIQINGVRDRLRVLLVSGEPHPGERTWRNLLKSDSAVDLVHFTILRPPEKQDGVPVDELSLIAFPTRELFLEKIDEFDLIIFDRYKRRGILPSLYLDNIATYVEEGGAVLIAAGPDYASADSIFRSPLGRILPGTPTARVYEQGFLPTLTDLGARHPVTEGLDTLAPAGPDADTPGWGRWFRLIQVTPSATATTVMSGINDEPLLMLDRVGEGRVALLASDQSWLWDRGFEGGGPQLEMLRRLAHWMMKEPDLEEEMLWAEGTGQSMRIIRRTLDDTVPDVTVTAPDGTETVLTLEETTPGRFETVWDAPDMGLYQLANGDLDAVIGLGPAAPREFEETIASPDLLGALAETTGGAAVSITDGMPQIRAVREGRPAAGRGWIGITPREAYRTADVQVFALLPAWAFVLLASLLVIGAWLREGRR
;
A
#
# COMPACT_ATOMS: atom_id res chain seq x y z
N MET A 1 36.19 45.13 -19.22
CA MET A 1 35.53 46.45 -18.97
C MET A 1 34.75 46.80 -20.23
N SER A 2 33.51 46.38 -20.35
CA SER A 2 32.58 46.81 -21.37
C SER A 2 31.63 47.81 -20.72
N GLY A 3 31.79 49.07 -20.99
CA GLY A 3 30.83 50.09 -20.58
C GLY A 3 29.84 50.30 -21.72
N ASP A 4 28.61 49.99 -21.48
CA ASP A 4 27.56 50.29 -22.44
C ASP A 4 27.27 51.80 -22.43
N ILE A 5 27.25 52.41 -23.61
CA ILE A 5 26.90 53.83 -23.77
C ILE A 5 25.39 53.94 -23.72
N LEU A 6 24.88 54.52 -22.68
CA LEU A 6 23.46 54.83 -22.50
C LEU A 6 23.21 56.30 -22.81
N LEU A 7 22.10 56.58 -23.47
CA LEU A 7 21.59 57.95 -23.63
C LEU A 7 20.61 58.19 -22.46
N ASP A 8 20.95 59.17 -21.63
CA ASP A 8 20.11 59.61 -20.49
C ASP A 8 19.60 61.05 -20.80
N PRO A 9 18.66 61.19 -21.74
CA PRO A 9 18.29 62.49 -22.25
C PRO A 9 17.56 63.32 -21.19
N LEU A 10 18.01 64.57 -21.07
CA LEU A 10 17.45 65.56 -20.13
C LEU A 10 16.00 65.94 -20.44
N ILE A 11 15.50 65.56 -21.62
CA ILE A 11 14.10 65.78 -22.06
C ILE A 11 13.54 64.52 -22.69
N PRO A 12 12.21 64.31 -22.72
CA PRO A 12 11.64 63.11 -23.37
C PRO A 12 12.10 62.99 -24.82
N LEU A 13 12.40 61.71 -25.23
CA LEU A 13 12.95 61.39 -26.56
C LEU A 13 12.17 61.96 -27.71
N VAL A 14 10.85 62.13 -27.58
CA VAL A 14 9.98 62.75 -28.60
C VAL A 14 10.35 64.23 -28.85
N PHE A 15 10.65 64.99 -27.80
CA PHE A 15 11.08 66.40 -27.93
C PHE A 15 12.53 66.45 -28.41
N LEU A 16 13.39 65.56 -28.04
CA LEU A 16 14.76 65.44 -28.53
C LEU A 16 14.74 65.15 -30.07
N ALA A 17 13.87 64.27 -30.54
CA ALA A 17 13.71 63.92 -31.96
C ALA A 17 13.14 65.12 -32.72
N ALA A 18 12.16 65.88 -32.16
CA ALA A 18 11.63 67.09 -32.77
C ALA A 18 12.69 68.22 -32.92
N LEU A 19 13.50 68.39 -31.86
CA LEU A 19 14.62 69.36 -31.91
C LEU A 19 15.68 68.89 -32.93
N ALA A 20 15.99 67.62 -33.04
CA ALA A 20 16.91 67.12 -34.05
C ALA A 20 16.38 67.34 -35.48
N ALA A 21 15.08 67.11 -35.70
CA ALA A 21 14.42 67.37 -36.98
C ALA A 21 14.46 68.92 -37.35
N LEU A 22 14.17 69.78 -36.36
CA LEU A 22 14.27 71.22 -36.54
C LEU A 22 15.71 71.67 -36.81
N ALA A 23 16.69 71.18 -36.12
CA ALA A 23 18.10 71.44 -36.32
C ALA A 23 18.58 71.00 -37.71
N THR A 24 18.12 69.87 -38.14
CA THR A 24 18.44 69.28 -39.46
C THR A 24 17.79 70.13 -40.55
N LEU A 25 16.53 70.46 -40.42
CA LEU A 25 15.80 71.37 -41.37
C LEU A 25 16.46 72.73 -41.44
N GLY A 26 16.81 73.33 -40.31
CA GLY A 26 17.50 74.62 -40.23
C GLY A 26 18.87 74.62 -40.92
N THR A 27 19.67 73.55 -40.73
CA THR A 27 20.99 73.34 -41.36
C THR A 27 20.85 73.12 -42.86
N LEU A 28 19.88 72.35 -43.32
CA LEU A 28 19.59 72.18 -44.78
C LEU A 28 19.13 73.46 -45.44
N LEU A 29 18.30 74.23 -44.78
CA LEU A 29 17.88 75.53 -45.26
C LEU A 29 19.05 76.56 -45.36
N ALA A 30 19.94 76.57 -44.38
CA ALA A 30 21.14 77.40 -44.35
C ALA A 30 22.12 76.99 -45.48
N ALA A 31 22.27 75.67 -45.75
CA ALA A 31 23.03 75.14 -46.87
C ALA A 31 22.43 75.53 -48.22
N TRP A 32 21.09 75.40 -48.38
CA TRP A 32 20.33 75.79 -49.62
C TRP A 32 20.46 77.25 -49.93
N ARG A 33 20.43 78.12 -48.91
CA ARG A 33 20.62 79.54 -49.06
C ARG A 33 22.08 79.95 -49.25
N GLY A 34 23.04 79.02 -49.29
CA GLY A 34 24.46 79.27 -49.50
C GLY A 34 25.14 80.09 -48.38
N LEU A 35 24.61 80.01 -47.14
CA LEU A 35 25.19 80.74 -46.01
C LEU A 35 26.58 80.18 -45.69
N SER A 36 27.62 81.04 -45.64
CA SER A 36 28.97 80.63 -45.31
C SER A 36 28.98 80.17 -43.80
N GLY A 37 29.45 78.99 -43.52
CA GLY A 37 29.45 78.49 -42.12
C GLY A 37 28.26 77.60 -41.70
N TRP A 38 27.37 77.25 -42.65
CA TRP A 38 26.20 76.39 -42.36
C TRP A 38 26.59 75.11 -41.67
N TRP A 39 27.69 74.48 -42.05
CA TRP A 39 28.16 73.23 -41.48
C TRP A 39 28.65 73.39 -39.99
N LEU A 40 29.25 74.58 -39.66
CA LEU A 40 29.64 74.88 -38.27
C LEU A 40 28.41 75.03 -37.37
N ARG A 41 27.31 75.64 -37.89
CA ARG A 41 26.03 75.75 -37.18
C ARG A 41 25.40 74.38 -37.02
N GLY A 42 25.49 73.52 -38.03
CA GLY A 42 25.03 72.14 -37.96
C GLY A 42 25.79 71.32 -36.87
N LEU A 43 27.10 71.46 -36.82
CA LEU A 43 27.91 70.85 -35.76
C LEU A 43 27.63 71.46 -34.41
N ALA A 44 27.34 72.74 -34.29
CA ALA A 44 26.93 73.35 -33.03
C ALA A 44 25.58 72.83 -32.54
N ALA A 45 24.60 72.69 -33.46
CA ALA A 45 23.33 72.08 -33.16
C ALA A 45 23.46 70.60 -32.74
N LEU A 46 24.35 69.84 -33.41
CA LEU A 46 24.68 68.46 -33.04
C LEU A 46 25.31 68.39 -31.65
N ALA A 47 26.23 69.30 -31.32
CA ALA A 47 26.83 69.40 -30.01
C ALA A 47 25.80 69.70 -28.91
N LEU A 48 24.84 70.62 -29.18
CA LEU A 48 23.73 70.88 -28.25
C LEU A 48 22.78 69.70 -28.10
N LEU A 49 22.46 69.00 -29.20
CA LEU A 49 21.64 67.80 -29.16
C LEU A 49 22.34 66.72 -28.38
N ALA A 50 23.67 66.54 -28.56
CA ALA A 50 24.47 65.62 -27.79
C ALA A 50 24.49 65.96 -26.29
N ALA A 51 24.57 67.24 -25.93
CA ALA A 51 24.45 67.71 -24.55
C ALA A 51 23.11 67.33 -23.90
N ILE A 52 21.99 67.52 -24.69
CA ILE A 52 20.65 67.20 -24.22
C ILE A 52 20.44 65.67 -24.16
N ALA A 53 21.05 64.90 -25.10
CA ALA A 53 21.01 63.44 -25.13
C ALA A 53 21.83 62.79 -24.00
N ASN A 54 22.72 63.59 -23.37
CA ASN A 54 23.53 63.21 -22.19
C ASN A 54 24.12 61.79 -22.31
N PRO A 55 25.00 61.47 -23.28
CA PRO A 55 25.62 60.16 -23.41
C PRO A 55 26.45 59.86 -22.15
N SER A 56 26.13 58.74 -21.52
CA SER A 56 26.74 58.31 -20.28
C SER A 56 27.26 56.86 -20.41
N ILE A 57 28.31 56.54 -19.67
CA ILE A 57 28.84 55.19 -19.54
C ILE A 57 28.31 54.61 -18.23
N GLN A 58 27.61 53.48 -18.31
CA GLN A 58 27.20 52.71 -17.16
C GLN A 58 28.37 51.81 -16.76
N ARG A 59 28.78 51.93 -15.52
CA ARG A 59 29.75 51.02 -14.90
C ARG A 59 29.08 50.27 -13.79
N GLU A 60 28.99 48.95 -13.94
CA GLU A 60 28.51 48.05 -12.92
C GLU A 60 29.68 47.61 -12.04
N ASP A 61 29.52 47.72 -10.75
CA ASP A 61 30.38 47.08 -9.77
C ASP A 61 29.76 45.72 -9.45
N ARG A 62 30.46 44.64 -9.85
CA ARG A 62 30.02 43.26 -9.75
C ARG A 62 30.74 42.57 -8.64
N ALA A 63 30.02 42.15 -7.63
CA ALA A 63 30.54 41.27 -6.58
C ALA A 63 30.36 39.80 -7.03
N PRO A 64 31.43 38.99 -7.14
CA PRO A 64 31.30 37.59 -7.50
C PRO A 64 30.51 36.83 -6.44
N LEU A 65 29.67 35.89 -6.87
CA LEU A 65 28.98 34.95 -6.03
C LEU A 65 29.71 33.60 -6.11
N SER A 66 29.69 32.84 -5.02
CA SER A 66 30.28 31.50 -5.00
C SER A 66 29.51 30.55 -5.92
N ASP A 67 30.23 29.76 -6.67
CA ASP A 67 29.71 28.58 -7.37
C ASP A 67 29.29 27.52 -6.35
N ILE A 68 28.28 26.72 -6.68
CA ILE A 68 27.77 25.67 -5.80
C ILE A 68 28.00 24.31 -6.43
N VAL A 69 28.60 23.39 -5.68
CA VAL A 69 28.66 21.96 -6.01
C VAL A 69 27.68 21.24 -5.09
N VAL A 70 26.70 20.55 -5.68
CA VAL A 70 25.72 19.76 -4.93
C VAL A 70 26.22 18.33 -4.85
N LEU A 71 26.35 17.78 -3.64
CA LEU A 71 26.65 16.38 -3.38
C LEU A 71 25.43 15.74 -2.75
N VAL A 72 24.77 14.82 -3.44
CA VAL A 72 23.68 13.99 -2.88
C VAL A 72 24.28 12.67 -2.46
N VAL A 73 24.11 12.32 -1.20
CA VAL A 73 24.65 11.14 -0.55
C VAL A 73 23.52 10.17 -0.26
N ASP A 74 23.67 8.98 -0.75
CA ASP A 74 22.79 7.85 -0.47
C ASP A 74 23.19 7.21 0.87
N GLU A 75 22.26 7.16 1.83
CA GLU A 75 22.36 6.48 3.11
C GLU A 75 21.25 5.46 3.29
N SER A 76 20.67 4.97 2.18
CA SER A 76 19.66 3.91 2.20
C SER A 76 20.21 2.59 2.75
N ALA A 77 19.31 1.62 2.96
CA ALA A 77 19.69 0.34 3.55
C ALA A 77 20.78 -0.39 2.76
N SER A 78 20.78 -0.27 1.42
CA SER A 78 21.80 -0.86 0.53
C SER A 78 23.19 -0.25 0.72
N GLN A 79 23.27 1.00 1.23
CA GLN A 79 24.52 1.67 1.53
C GLN A 79 25.08 1.34 2.92
N ARG A 80 24.30 0.64 3.77
CA ARG A 80 24.74 0.23 5.12
C ARG A 80 25.30 -1.19 5.18
N ILE A 81 25.47 -1.86 4.03
CA ILE A 81 26.04 -3.22 3.92
C ILE A 81 27.57 -3.18 3.71
N ALA A 82 28.25 -4.21 4.19
CA ALA A 82 29.69 -4.41 4.09
C ALA A 82 30.49 -3.16 4.51
N ASP A 83 31.45 -2.71 3.69
CA ASP A 83 32.29 -1.54 3.96
C ASP A 83 31.84 -0.25 3.25
N ARG A 84 30.64 -0.23 2.67
CA ARG A 84 30.09 0.95 1.97
C ARG A 84 29.95 2.19 2.85
N PRO A 85 29.58 2.08 4.16
CA PRO A 85 29.56 3.25 5.04
C PRO A 85 30.94 3.93 5.14
N ASP A 86 32.00 3.15 5.29
CA ASP A 86 33.37 3.68 5.37
C ASP A 86 33.81 4.32 4.05
N GLN A 87 33.41 3.72 2.91
CA GLN A 87 33.65 4.27 1.58
C GLN A 87 32.93 5.61 1.41
N THR A 88 31.66 5.70 1.82
CA THR A 88 30.84 6.92 1.75
C THR A 88 31.48 8.08 2.55
N GLU A 89 31.87 7.84 3.79
CA GLU A 89 32.51 8.87 4.60
C GLU A 89 33.87 9.29 4.06
N ALA A 90 34.67 8.37 3.52
CA ALA A 90 35.94 8.69 2.89
C ALA A 90 35.75 9.60 1.64
N VAL A 91 34.73 9.33 0.81
CA VAL A 91 34.39 10.15 -0.36
C VAL A 91 33.94 11.55 0.08
N ILE A 92 33.06 11.65 1.08
CA ILE A 92 32.61 12.95 1.59
C ILE A 92 33.78 13.79 2.09
N ALA A 93 34.69 13.17 2.84
CA ALA A 93 35.88 13.86 3.36
C ALA A 93 36.79 14.36 2.23
N ASP A 94 37.04 13.53 1.21
CA ASP A 94 37.91 13.88 0.08
C ASP A 94 37.27 14.97 -0.81
N VAL A 95 35.99 14.85 -1.17
CA VAL A 95 35.27 15.87 -1.94
C VAL A 95 35.28 17.20 -1.19
N THR A 96 35.02 17.18 0.13
CA THR A 96 35.04 18.38 0.96
C THR A 96 36.42 19.03 0.95
N ALA A 97 37.50 18.24 1.09
CA ALA A 97 38.86 18.75 1.05
C ALA A 97 39.22 19.34 -0.31
N GLN A 98 38.84 18.70 -1.41
CA GLN A 98 39.12 19.19 -2.76
C GLN A 98 38.35 20.50 -3.08
N ILE A 99 37.10 20.62 -2.64
CA ILE A 99 36.28 21.83 -2.84
C ILE A 99 36.80 22.98 -1.96
N ALA A 100 37.21 22.71 -0.71
CA ALA A 100 37.78 23.72 0.16
C ALA A 100 39.06 24.40 -0.39
N LEU A 101 39.79 23.71 -1.28
CA LEU A 101 40.96 24.30 -1.96
C LEU A 101 40.59 25.25 -3.12
N ARG A 102 39.29 25.38 -3.47
CA ARG A 102 38.80 26.20 -4.57
C ARG A 102 38.25 27.53 -4.06
N PRO A 103 38.77 28.64 -4.54
CA PRO A 103 38.20 29.93 -4.18
C PRO A 103 36.79 30.09 -4.80
N ASN A 104 35.88 30.70 -4.08
CA ASN A 104 34.51 31.00 -4.49
C ASN A 104 33.70 29.75 -4.91
N THR A 105 33.88 28.61 -4.24
CA THR A 105 33.11 27.39 -4.50
C THR A 105 32.62 26.85 -3.16
N ASP A 106 31.33 26.70 -3.02
CA ASP A 106 30.65 26.16 -1.85
C ASP A 106 30.20 24.71 -2.14
N LEU A 107 30.33 23.83 -1.14
CA LEU A 107 29.80 22.45 -1.20
C LEU A 107 28.48 22.39 -0.44
N ARG A 108 27.44 21.93 -1.10
CA ARG A 108 26.14 21.62 -0.51
C ARG A 108 25.99 20.11 -0.43
N ILE A 109 25.94 19.54 0.76
CA ILE A 109 25.75 18.10 1.00
C ILE A 109 24.28 17.88 1.37
N VAL A 110 23.61 16.99 0.66
CA VAL A 110 22.26 16.52 0.93
C VAL A 110 22.31 15.02 1.16
N ARG A 111 21.89 14.57 2.34
CA ARG A 111 21.84 13.16 2.71
C ARG A 111 20.41 12.64 2.56
N MET A 112 20.25 11.52 1.91
CA MET A 112 18.96 10.84 1.78
C MET A 112 19.05 9.46 2.42
N GLY A 113 18.00 9.07 3.12
CA GLY A 113 17.84 7.74 3.71
C GLY A 113 16.80 6.89 3.00
N ASP A 114 16.32 5.88 3.70
CA ASP A 114 15.29 4.97 3.20
C ASP A 114 13.98 5.70 2.87
N ALA A 115 13.34 5.34 1.78
CA ALA A 115 12.02 5.81 1.44
C ALA A 115 10.96 5.17 2.37
N LEU A 116 9.80 5.83 2.50
CA LEU A 116 8.68 5.25 3.23
C LEU A 116 8.16 3.98 2.51
N GLY A 117 7.94 2.94 3.28
CA GLY A 117 7.50 1.64 2.77
C GLY A 117 8.58 0.98 1.89
N ASP A 118 8.17 0.36 0.79
CA ASP A 118 9.06 -0.34 -0.17
C ASP A 118 9.41 0.54 -1.40
N GLY A 119 9.64 1.84 -1.16
CA GLY A 119 9.92 2.80 -2.23
C GLY A 119 11.30 2.66 -2.87
N GLY A 120 12.24 1.99 -2.22
CA GLY A 120 13.64 1.89 -2.64
C GLY A 120 14.38 3.24 -2.60
N THR A 121 15.57 3.31 -3.18
CA THR A 121 16.40 4.51 -3.25
C THR A 121 15.78 5.58 -4.16
N GLN A 122 15.33 6.72 -3.59
CA GLN A 122 14.71 7.84 -4.32
C GLN A 122 15.69 8.99 -4.58
N MET A 123 16.78 8.68 -5.25
CA MET A 123 17.88 9.61 -5.53
C MET A 123 17.46 10.81 -6.39
N MET A 124 16.60 10.61 -7.40
CA MET A 124 16.17 11.69 -8.29
C MET A 124 15.23 12.67 -7.60
N THR A 125 14.41 12.19 -6.68
CA THR A 125 13.57 13.03 -5.82
C THR A 125 14.43 13.92 -4.93
N ALA A 126 15.41 13.34 -4.22
CA ALA A 126 16.34 14.09 -3.37
C ALA A 126 17.18 15.10 -4.17
N LEU A 127 17.63 14.72 -5.37
CA LEU A 127 18.31 15.63 -6.28
C LEU A 127 17.43 16.81 -6.70
N THR A 128 16.16 16.54 -7.03
CA THR A 128 15.21 17.58 -7.43
C THR A 128 14.99 18.60 -6.32
N GLU A 129 14.84 18.13 -5.09
CA GLU A 129 14.71 18.99 -3.91
C GLU A 129 15.97 19.83 -3.69
N ALA A 130 17.14 19.20 -3.72
CA ALA A 130 18.42 19.87 -3.57
C ALA A 130 18.66 20.97 -4.62
N LEU A 131 18.30 20.71 -5.89
CA LEU A 131 18.41 21.67 -6.97
C LEU A 131 17.39 22.81 -6.88
N SER A 132 16.23 22.56 -6.26
CA SER A 132 15.18 23.59 -6.09
C SER A 132 15.53 24.62 -5.01
N GLU A 133 16.36 24.24 -4.02
CA GLU A 133 16.80 25.12 -2.96
C GLU A 133 17.87 26.12 -3.40
N GLU A 134 18.57 25.83 -4.50
CA GLU A 134 19.72 26.61 -4.93
C GLU A 134 19.48 27.33 -6.28
N PRO A 135 20.01 28.56 -6.45
CA PRO A 135 19.90 29.27 -7.72
C PRO A 135 20.65 28.52 -8.84
N GLN A 136 19.92 28.07 -9.87
CA GLN A 136 20.48 27.29 -10.98
C GLN A 136 21.70 27.94 -11.65
N ALA A 137 21.73 29.28 -11.71
CA ALA A 137 22.85 30.05 -12.27
C ALA A 137 24.15 29.94 -11.45
N ARG A 138 24.13 29.36 -10.25
CA ARG A 138 25.30 29.14 -9.40
C ARG A 138 25.75 27.68 -9.35
N ILE A 139 24.92 26.75 -9.81
CA ILE A 139 25.25 25.31 -9.76
C ILE A 139 26.32 25.00 -10.79
N ALA A 140 27.52 24.67 -10.31
CA ALA A 140 28.71 24.41 -11.12
C ALA A 140 28.92 22.93 -11.39
N GLY A 141 28.41 22.05 -10.54
CA GLY A 141 28.53 20.59 -10.65
C GLY A 141 27.56 19.85 -9.72
N ILE A 142 27.21 18.64 -10.10
CA ILE A 142 26.33 17.75 -9.34
C ILE A 142 27.10 16.43 -9.14
N LEU A 143 27.20 15.98 -7.90
CA LEU A 143 27.82 14.72 -7.52
C LEU A 143 26.77 13.84 -6.86
N LEU A 144 26.63 12.61 -7.30
CA LEU A 144 25.78 11.59 -6.68
C LEU A 144 26.70 10.52 -6.11
N LEU A 145 26.51 10.16 -4.85
CA LEU A 145 27.26 9.11 -4.17
C LEU A 145 26.29 7.99 -3.79
N SER A 146 26.39 6.83 -4.45
CA SER A 146 25.51 5.69 -4.32
C SER A 146 26.16 4.44 -4.94
N ASP A 147 25.58 3.24 -4.73
CA ASP A 147 25.96 2.02 -5.48
C ASP A 147 25.42 2.00 -6.92
N GLY A 148 24.69 3.04 -7.32
CA GLY A 148 24.13 3.18 -8.65
C GLY A 148 22.78 2.51 -8.86
N ARG A 149 22.20 1.85 -7.83
CA ARG A 149 20.87 1.27 -7.85
C ARG A 149 19.84 2.30 -7.43
N VAL A 150 19.16 2.90 -8.38
CA VAL A 150 18.21 4.01 -8.18
C VAL A 150 16.85 3.61 -8.70
N HIS A 151 15.80 3.80 -7.90
CA HIS A 151 14.47 3.28 -8.16
C HIS A 151 13.47 4.32 -8.71
N ASP A 152 13.90 5.61 -8.82
CA ASP A 152 13.06 6.73 -9.30
C ASP A 152 13.67 7.47 -10.51
N MET A 153 14.38 6.76 -11.39
CA MET A 153 15.05 7.35 -12.57
C MET A 153 14.10 8.10 -13.50
N GLU A 154 12.83 7.75 -13.55
CA GLU A 154 11.81 8.45 -14.35
C GLU A 154 11.53 9.87 -13.84
N ARG A 155 11.95 10.20 -12.62
CA ARG A 155 11.84 11.54 -12.01
C ARG A 155 13.06 12.40 -12.19
N ALA A 156 14.02 11.98 -13.01
CA ALA A 156 15.25 12.74 -13.23
C ALA A 156 14.95 14.19 -13.65
N PRO A 157 15.47 15.21 -12.93
CA PRO A 157 15.22 16.62 -13.26
C PRO A 157 16.06 17.08 -14.43
N ASN A 158 15.76 18.28 -14.95
CA ASN A 158 16.67 18.97 -15.86
C ASN A 158 17.94 19.39 -15.12
N LEU A 159 19.09 18.97 -15.63
CA LEU A 159 20.37 19.16 -14.97
C LEU A 159 21.05 20.44 -15.49
N PRO A 160 21.27 21.45 -14.62
CA PRO A 160 21.87 22.71 -15.02
C PRO A 160 23.40 22.65 -15.18
N ALA A 161 24.04 21.59 -14.67
CA ALA A 161 25.49 21.43 -14.61
C ALA A 161 25.89 19.98 -14.90
N PRO A 162 27.19 19.69 -15.18
CA PRO A 162 27.68 18.32 -15.30
C PRO A 162 27.36 17.50 -14.04
N LEU A 163 26.81 16.29 -14.26
CA LEU A 163 26.53 15.32 -13.23
C LEU A 163 27.60 14.23 -13.25
N HIS A 164 28.09 13.86 -12.07
CA HIS A 164 28.99 12.72 -11.88
C HIS A 164 28.43 11.80 -10.82
N ALA A 165 28.44 10.50 -11.09
CA ALA A 165 28.12 9.48 -10.12
C ALA A 165 29.42 8.87 -9.55
N LEU A 166 29.56 8.89 -8.24
CA LEU A 166 30.61 8.23 -7.50
C LEU A 166 30.03 6.93 -6.95
N ILE A 167 30.48 5.82 -7.54
CA ILE A 167 29.87 4.50 -7.30
C ILE A 167 30.63 3.79 -6.17
N THR A 168 29.93 3.49 -5.09
CA THR A 168 30.39 2.65 -3.96
C THR A 168 30.30 1.16 -4.32
N GLY A 169 30.90 0.29 -3.51
CA GLY A 169 30.96 -1.16 -3.75
C GLY A 169 32.22 -1.58 -4.48
N ARG A 170 32.45 -2.86 -4.65
CA ARG A 170 33.67 -3.45 -5.20
C ARG A 170 33.36 -4.41 -6.35
N ASP A 171 34.25 -4.54 -7.32
CA ASP A 171 34.13 -5.51 -8.41
C ASP A 171 34.17 -6.97 -7.93
N THR A 172 34.65 -7.21 -6.71
CA THR A 172 34.73 -8.52 -6.09
C THR A 172 33.46 -8.87 -5.28
N ASP A 173 32.53 -7.93 -5.16
CA ASP A 173 31.29 -8.14 -4.42
C ASP A 173 30.42 -9.18 -5.11
N TRP A 174 29.81 -10.03 -4.31
CA TRP A 174 28.82 -10.99 -4.76
C TRP A 174 27.74 -11.17 -3.69
N ASP A 175 26.59 -11.64 -4.13
CA ASP A 175 25.44 -11.78 -3.25
C ASP A 175 24.52 -12.91 -3.72
N ARG A 176 23.93 -13.65 -2.77
CA ARG A 176 22.92 -14.69 -3.02
C ARG A 176 21.56 -14.14 -2.68
N ARG A 177 20.58 -14.39 -3.53
CA ARG A 177 19.19 -14.01 -3.25
C ARG A 177 18.21 -15.13 -3.55
N LEU A 178 17.12 -15.14 -2.78
CA LEU A 178 15.97 -16.00 -3.00
C LEU A 178 14.84 -15.20 -3.67
N ILE A 179 14.33 -15.70 -4.78
CA ILE A 179 13.30 -15.06 -5.58
C ILE A 179 12.06 -15.97 -5.61
N VAL A 180 10.90 -15.41 -5.23
CA VAL A 180 9.60 -16.04 -5.48
C VAL A 180 9.02 -15.45 -6.76
N ARG A 181 9.03 -16.21 -7.86
CA ARG A 181 8.61 -15.72 -9.17
C ARG A 181 7.12 -15.80 -9.40
N ASN A 182 6.47 -16.81 -8.83
CA ASN A 182 5.03 -17.03 -8.95
C ASN A 182 4.48 -17.47 -7.60
N ALA A 183 3.57 -16.66 -7.08
CA ALA A 183 2.80 -16.96 -5.87
C ALA A 183 1.38 -16.47 -6.08
N PRO A 184 0.37 -17.36 -6.14
CA PRO A 184 -1.02 -16.95 -6.26
C PRO A 184 -1.49 -16.33 -4.94
N ALA A 185 -2.38 -15.35 -5.02
CA ALA A 185 -2.97 -14.72 -3.83
C ALA A 185 -3.93 -15.64 -3.07
N PHE A 186 -4.45 -16.69 -3.73
CA PHE A 186 -5.35 -17.69 -3.14
C PHE A 186 -5.13 -19.07 -3.79
N ALA A 187 -5.46 -20.13 -3.04
CA ALA A 187 -5.45 -21.50 -3.55
C ALA A 187 -6.57 -22.32 -2.92
N ILE A 188 -7.01 -23.37 -3.62
CA ILE A 188 -8.08 -24.27 -3.16
C ILE A 188 -7.49 -25.26 -2.18
N LEU A 189 -8.11 -25.39 -0.99
CA LEU A 189 -7.71 -26.38 0.00
C LEU A 189 -7.86 -27.82 -0.55
N GLY A 190 -6.84 -28.64 -0.27
CA GLY A 190 -6.79 -30.02 -0.76
C GLY A 190 -6.30 -30.16 -2.20
N GLU A 191 -5.99 -29.04 -2.88
CA GLU A 191 -5.28 -29.03 -4.15
C GLU A 191 -3.88 -28.45 -3.96
N PRO A 192 -2.81 -29.11 -4.45
CA PRO A 192 -1.46 -28.57 -4.32
C PRO A 192 -1.31 -27.28 -5.14
N VAL A 193 -0.81 -26.22 -4.51
CA VAL A 193 -0.42 -25.00 -5.18
C VAL A 193 1.04 -25.06 -5.59
N THR A 194 1.34 -24.81 -6.87
CA THR A 194 2.72 -24.83 -7.35
C THR A 194 3.31 -23.43 -7.29
N LEU A 195 4.38 -23.28 -6.51
CA LEU A 195 5.18 -22.05 -6.42
C LEU A 195 6.45 -22.20 -7.25
N THR A 196 6.87 -21.12 -7.92
CA THR A 196 8.12 -21.08 -8.66
C THR A 196 9.14 -20.25 -7.88
N LEU A 197 10.20 -20.90 -7.43
CA LEU A 197 11.28 -20.31 -6.65
C LEU A 197 12.59 -20.36 -7.45
N ARG A 198 13.50 -19.42 -7.17
CA ARG A 198 14.85 -19.40 -7.72
C ARG A 198 15.83 -18.86 -6.68
N ILE A 199 16.95 -19.55 -6.52
CA ILE A 199 18.13 -19.00 -5.84
C ILE A 199 19.08 -18.52 -6.92
N GLU A 200 19.56 -17.30 -6.80
CA GLU A 200 20.44 -16.66 -7.80
C GLU A 200 21.63 -16.04 -7.09
N ASP A 201 22.82 -16.32 -7.61
CA ASP A 201 24.07 -15.70 -7.19
C ASP A 201 24.41 -14.58 -8.16
N GLN A 202 24.66 -13.37 -7.66
CA GLN A 202 24.97 -12.17 -8.44
C GLN A 202 26.41 -11.69 -8.20
N GLY A 203 26.98 -10.95 -9.15
CA GLY A 203 28.32 -10.38 -9.04
C GLY A 203 29.43 -11.40 -9.24
N ALA A 204 30.53 -11.28 -8.49
CA ALA A 204 31.70 -12.15 -8.55
C ALA A 204 31.54 -13.43 -7.75
N ALA A 205 30.36 -14.06 -7.82
CA ALA A 205 30.06 -15.27 -7.07
C ALA A 205 31.07 -16.39 -7.34
N PRO A 206 31.31 -17.28 -6.34
CA PRO A 206 32.12 -18.47 -6.54
C PRO A 206 31.52 -19.33 -7.67
N THR A 207 32.36 -19.84 -8.56
CA THR A 207 31.95 -20.55 -9.78
C THR A 207 31.31 -21.93 -9.55
N ASP A 208 31.17 -22.32 -8.32
CA ASP A 208 30.64 -23.65 -7.91
C ASP A 208 29.13 -23.70 -7.86
N GLY A 209 28.42 -23.11 -8.85
CA GLY A 209 26.96 -23.22 -8.97
C GLY A 209 26.42 -24.52 -8.37
N GLY A 210 26.39 -24.59 -7.05
CA GLY A 210 26.20 -25.81 -6.28
C GLY A 210 24.74 -26.04 -5.95
N LEU A 211 24.50 -27.12 -5.28
CA LEU A 211 23.23 -27.37 -4.61
C LEU A 211 23.20 -26.63 -3.27
N VAL A 212 22.17 -25.86 -3.02
CA VAL A 212 21.99 -25.03 -1.81
C VAL A 212 20.77 -25.47 -1.02
N PRO A 213 20.84 -25.55 0.32
CA PRO A 213 19.68 -25.83 1.15
C PRO A 213 18.63 -24.73 1.02
N LEU A 214 17.38 -25.12 0.87
CA LEU A 214 16.21 -24.29 0.97
C LEU A 214 15.33 -24.80 2.10
N THR A 215 14.95 -23.97 3.03
CA THR A 215 13.97 -24.26 4.08
C THR A 215 12.64 -23.62 3.75
N ILE A 216 11.55 -24.35 3.99
CA ILE A 216 10.17 -23.89 3.79
C ILE A 216 9.41 -24.16 5.09
N ALA A 217 8.89 -23.11 5.71
CA ALA A 217 7.99 -23.20 6.86
C ALA A 217 6.61 -22.63 6.47
N ILE A 218 5.56 -23.26 6.97
CA ILE A 218 4.17 -22.82 6.77
C ILE A 218 3.62 -22.51 8.16
N ASP A 219 3.10 -21.31 8.35
CA ASP A 219 2.48 -20.83 9.59
C ASP A 219 3.36 -21.04 10.84
N GLY A 220 4.69 -20.91 10.68
CA GLY A 220 5.64 -21.10 11.77
C GLY A 220 5.87 -22.55 12.19
N ALA A 221 5.31 -23.54 11.48
CA ALA A 221 5.54 -24.97 11.76
C ALA A 221 7.01 -25.36 11.49
N ASP A 222 7.38 -26.59 11.91
CA ASP A 222 8.71 -27.14 11.68
C ASP A 222 9.11 -27.05 10.20
N PRO A 223 10.27 -26.44 9.87
CA PRO A 223 10.64 -26.18 8.49
C PRO A 223 11.02 -27.47 7.73
N LEU A 224 10.50 -27.60 6.53
CA LEU A 224 10.88 -28.61 5.57
C LEU A 224 12.18 -28.19 4.89
N GLN A 225 13.12 -29.11 4.71
CA GLN A 225 14.41 -28.85 4.07
C GLN A 225 14.49 -29.52 2.70
N PHE A 226 14.90 -28.74 1.71
CA PHE A 226 15.15 -29.16 0.33
C PHE A 226 16.57 -28.77 -0.07
N THR A 227 17.04 -29.35 -1.15
CA THR A 227 18.32 -28.95 -1.74
C THR A 227 18.07 -28.63 -3.20
N ILE A 228 18.31 -27.39 -3.63
CA ILE A 228 18.00 -26.92 -4.97
C ILE A 228 19.23 -26.35 -5.69
N PRO A 229 19.29 -26.44 -7.02
CA PRO A 229 20.37 -25.84 -7.82
C PRO A 229 20.28 -24.32 -7.85
N VAL A 230 21.42 -23.65 -7.83
CA VAL A 230 21.52 -22.21 -8.05
C VAL A 230 21.32 -21.87 -9.54
N GLY A 231 20.56 -20.81 -9.82
CA GLY A 231 20.35 -20.28 -11.16
C GLY A 231 19.24 -20.95 -11.96
N GLU A 232 18.53 -21.93 -11.40
CA GLU A 232 17.40 -22.61 -12.04
C GLU A 232 16.06 -22.27 -11.38
N ASP A 233 14.98 -22.22 -12.16
CA ASP A 233 13.65 -22.09 -11.63
C ASP A 233 13.12 -23.46 -11.16
N ILE A 234 12.71 -23.55 -9.91
CA ILE A 234 12.25 -24.78 -9.29
C ILE A 234 10.76 -24.64 -8.98
N GLU A 235 9.97 -25.62 -9.38
CA GLU A 235 8.55 -25.72 -9.03
C GLU A 235 8.40 -26.55 -7.76
N VAL A 236 7.81 -25.93 -6.74
CA VAL A 236 7.55 -26.56 -5.44
C VAL A 236 6.05 -26.67 -5.23
N PRO A 237 5.48 -27.89 -5.25
CA PRO A 237 4.09 -28.08 -4.88
C PRO A 237 3.95 -27.98 -3.36
N ILE A 238 2.99 -27.21 -2.89
CA ILE A 238 2.70 -26.96 -1.48
C ILE A 238 1.21 -27.21 -1.24
N ASP A 239 0.90 -27.98 -0.21
CA ASP A 239 -0.45 -28.13 0.30
C ASP A 239 -0.68 -27.11 1.43
N LEU A 240 -1.74 -26.30 1.31
CA LEU A 240 -2.09 -25.34 2.35
C LEU A 240 -2.66 -26.07 3.57
N ALA A 241 -2.19 -25.67 4.76
CA ALA A 241 -2.55 -26.35 6.00
C ALA A 241 -4.00 -26.11 6.42
N HIS A 242 -4.53 -24.89 6.16
CA HIS A 242 -5.87 -24.49 6.60
C HIS A 242 -6.51 -23.44 5.70
N GLY A 243 -7.80 -23.21 5.87
CA GLY A 243 -8.52 -22.10 5.24
C GLY A 243 -8.14 -20.77 5.87
N GLY A 244 -8.32 -19.69 5.10
CA GLY A 244 -7.85 -18.36 5.49
C GLY A 244 -6.40 -18.12 5.11
N MET A 245 -5.75 -17.17 5.77
CA MET A 245 -4.40 -16.73 5.42
C MET A 245 -3.36 -17.72 5.91
N ASN A 246 -2.62 -18.34 4.97
CA ASN A 246 -1.44 -19.16 5.24
C ASN A 246 -0.19 -18.32 4.95
N VAL A 247 0.76 -18.28 5.88
CA VAL A 247 2.03 -17.55 5.76
C VAL A 247 3.14 -18.54 5.45
N LEU A 248 3.75 -18.42 4.26
CA LEU A 248 4.83 -19.29 3.83
C LEU A 248 6.15 -18.53 3.90
N GLN A 249 7.10 -19.09 4.64
CA GLN A 249 8.45 -18.57 4.76
C GLN A 249 9.43 -19.46 4.02
N PHE A 250 10.26 -18.84 3.19
CA PHE A 250 11.37 -19.49 2.48
C PHE A 250 12.67 -18.89 2.96
N ALA A 251 13.68 -19.71 3.17
CA ALA A 251 15.01 -19.24 3.56
C ALA A 251 16.11 -20.12 3.00
N THR A 252 17.24 -19.52 2.67
CA THR A 252 18.50 -20.18 2.34
C THR A 252 19.58 -19.73 3.32
N PRO A 253 20.51 -20.60 3.75
CA PRO A 253 21.53 -20.21 4.68
C PRO A 253 22.50 -19.19 4.08
N VAL A 254 23.06 -18.35 4.95
CA VAL A 254 24.12 -17.38 4.62
C VAL A 254 25.31 -18.09 4.00
N ALA A 255 25.79 -17.56 2.88
CA ALA A 255 26.99 -18.07 2.21
C ALA A 255 28.22 -17.25 2.60
N GLU A 256 29.39 -17.89 2.67
CA GLU A 256 30.61 -17.21 3.09
C GLU A 256 31.02 -16.11 2.10
N GLY A 257 31.08 -14.87 2.56
CA GLY A 257 31.53 -13.73 1.77
C GLY A 257 30.46 -13.07 0.90
N GLU A 258 29.19 -13.42 1.03
CA GLU A 258 28.09 -12.68 0.41
C GLU A 258 27.89 -11.31 1.09
N LEU A 259 27.30 -10.37 0.37
CA LEU A 259 27.11 -9.00 0.86
C LEU A 259 26.09 -8.89 1.98
N THR A 260 24.97 -9.62 1.88
CA THR A 260 23.89 -9.55 2.85
C THR A 260 23.08 -10.85 2.90
N ASP A 261 22.50 -11.13 4.05
CA ASP A 261 21.55 -12.23 4.27
C ASP A 261 20.09 -11.81 4.15
N ARG A 262 19.82 -10.49 3.99
CA ARG A 262 18.45 -9.93 4.04
C ARG A 262 17.59 -10.33 2.86
N ASN A 263 18.16 -10.73 1.75
CA ASN A 263 17.47 -11.24 0.56
C ASN A 263 17.57 -12.77 0.41
N ASN A 264 18.10 -13.45 1.43
CA ASN A 264 18.15 -14.90 1.54
C ASN A 264 16.84 -15.52 2.06
N ALA A 265 15.88 -14.69 2.44
CA ALA A 265 14.56 -15.11 2.92
C ALA A 265 13.46 -14.36 2.17
N ALA A 266 12.32 -15.03 2.02
CA ALA A 266 11.10 -14.45 1.45
C ALA A 266 9.89 -14.93 2.26
N VAL A 267 8.92 -14.05 2.48
CA VAL A 267 7.65 -14.37 3.12
C VAL A 267 6.52 -14.04 2.15
N ILE A 268 5.64 -15.01 1.91
CA ILE A 268 4.44 -14.81 1.09
C ILE A 268 3.19 -15.23 1.86
N GLN A 269 2.06 -14.67 1.49
CA GLN A 269 0.77 -14.99 2.08
C GLN A 269 -0.16 -15.52 1.00
N ILE A 270 -0.77 -16.67 1.25
CA ILE A 270 -1.72 -17.30 0.33
C ILE A 270 -3.02 -17.57 1.08
N ASN A 271 -4.13 -17.04 0.59
CA ASN A 271 -5.43 -17.31 1.17
C ASN A 271 -5.93 -18.69 0.73
N GLY A 272 -6.05 -19.63 1.67
CA GLY A 272 -6.65 -20.93 1.49
C GLY A 272 -8.18 -20.81 1.40
N VAL A 273 -8.73 -21.04 0.22
CA VAL A 273 -10.18 -21.03 0.01
C VAL A 273 -10.70 -22.46 -0.12
N ARG A 274 -11.86 -22.73 0.48
CA ARG A 274 -12.52 -24.00 0.28
C ARG A 274 -13.19 -24.02 -1.10
N ASP A 275 -13.32 -25.20 -1.68
CA ASP A 275 -14.23 -25.40 -2.81
C ASP A 275 -15.67 -25.11 -2.34
N ARG A 276 -16.62 -25.13 -3.24
CA ARG A 276 -18.01 -24.80 -2.93
C ARG A 276 -18.54 -25.65 -1.78
N LEU A 277 -19.03 -24.95 -0.74
CA LEU A 277 -19.64 -25.54 0.43
C LEU A 277 -21.00 -26.14 0.07
N ARG A 278 -21.21 -27.43 0.33
CA ARG A 278 -22.45 -28.11 -0.01
C ARG A 278 -23.45 -28.07 1.12
N VAL A 279 -24.62 -27.50 0.84
CA VAL A 279 -25.71 -27.36 1.80
C VAL A 279 -26.93 -28.17 1.39
N LEU A 280 -27.43 -29.01 2.27
CA LEU A 280 -28.68 -29.73 2.10
C LEU A 280 -29.81 -29.02 2.90
N LEU A 281 -30.76 -28.42 2.20
CA LEU A 281 -31.95 -27.80 2.79
C LEU A 281 -33.14 -28.73 2.69
N VAL A 282 -33.67 -29.16 3.82
CA VAL A 282 -34.87 -30.02 3.92
C VAL A 282 -36.02 -29.27 4.57
N SER A 283 -36.98 -28.80 3.77
CA SER A 283 -38.17 -28.12 4.26
C SER A 283 -39.34 -29.07 4.50
N GLY A 284 -39.83 -29.07 5.73
CA GLY A 284 -40.91 -29.97 6.16
C GLY A 284 -42.27 -29.65 5.56
N GLU A 285 -42.52 -28.41 5.21
CA GLU A 285 -43.74 -27.95 4.54
C GLU A 285 -43.48 -26.59 3.84
N PRO A 286 -44.20 -26.29 2.76
CA PRO A 286 -44.07 -25.00 2.09
C PRO A 286 -44.51 -23.84 2.97
N HIS A 287 -43.60 -22.86 3.22
CA HIS A 287 -43.91 -21.63 3.94
C HIS A 287 -42.97 -20.47 3.48
N PRO A 288 -43.22 -19.21 3.88
CA PRO A 288 -42.40 -18.10 3.41
C PRO A 288 -40.91 -18.20 3.78
N GLY A 289 -40.58 -18.79 4.92
CA GLY A 289 -39.18 -18.93 5.40
C GLY A 289 -38.35 -19.88 4.52
N GLU A 290 -38.96 -20.94 3.95
CA GLU A 290 -38.31 -21.81 2.99
C GLU A 290 -37.71 -21.05 1.80
N ARG A 291 -38.48 -20.08 1.26
CA ARG A 291 -38.00 -19.25 0.14
C ARG A 291 -36.87 -18.36 0.54
N THR A 292 -36.90 -17.85 1.77
CA THR A 292 -35.83 -17.02 2.33
C THR A 292 -34.52 -17.81 2.44
N TRP A 293 -34.56 -19.00 3.04
CA TRP A 293 -33.41 -19.89 3.09
C TRP A 293 -32.88 -20.23 1.69
N ARG A 294 -33.76 -20.67 0.80
CA ARG A 294 -33.36 -21.02 -0.58
C ARG A 294 -32.74 -19.86 -1.33
N ASN A 295 -33.33 -18.68 -1.24
CA ASN A 295 -32.83 -17.50 -1.95
C ASN A 295 -31.47 -17.04 -1.38
N LEU A 296 -31.31 -17.02 -0.04
CA LEU A 296 -30.07 -16.73 0.63
C LEU A 296 -28.93 -17.65 0.14
N LEU A 297 -29.13 -18.95 0.31
CA LEU A 297 -28.09 -19.95 0.01
C LEU A 297 -27.78 -20.02 -1.51
N LYS A 298 -28.80 -19.83 -2.37
CA LYS A 298 -28.61 -19.83 -3.83
C LYS A 298 -27.91 -18.55 -4.32
N SER A 299 -28.03 -17.43 -3.62
CA SER A 299 -27.36 -16.18 -4.00
C SER A 299 -25.90 -16.13 -3.55
N ASP A 300 -25.51 -17.04 -2.66
CA ASP A 300 -24.13 -17.16 -2.20
C ASP A 300 -23.30 -17.96 -3.21
N SER A 301 -22.26 -17.33 -3.76
CA SER A 301 -21.39 -17.95 -4.77
C SER A 301 -20.51 -19.07 -4.21
N ALA A 302 -20.28 -19.08 -2.90
CA ALA A 302 -19.50 -20.09 -2.20
C ALA A 302 -20.33 -21.35 -1.87
N VAL A 303 -21.67 -21.32 -2.06
CA VAL A 303 -22.58 -22.40 -1.65
C VAL A 303 -23.13 -23.15 -2.86
N ASP A 304 -23.08 -24.49 -2.79
CA ASP A 304 -23.78 -25.40 -3.67
C ASP A 304 -25.01 -25.98 -2.95
N LEU A 305 -26.19 -25.53 -3.32
CA LEU A 305 -27.44 -25.83 -2.62
C LEU A 305 -28.17 -27.03 -3.24
N VAL A 306 -28.38 -28.06 -2.43
CA VAL A 306 -29.34 -29.15 -2.70
C VAL A 306 -30.57 -28.91 -1.83
N HIS A 307 -31.74 -28.72 -2.45
CA HIS A 307 -32.97 -28.35 -1.74
C HIS A 307 -34.12 -29.33 -2.04
N PHE A 308 -34.76 -29.81 -0.97
CA PHE A 308 -35.95 -30.63 -1.00
C PHE A 308 -37.05 -30.04 -0.12
N THR A 309 -38.27 -29.92 -0.69
CA THR A 309 -39.48 -29.56 0.06
C THR A 309 -40.43 -30.72 0.10
N ILE A 310 -40.93 -31.07 1.29
CA ILE A 310 -41.91 -32.12 1.48
C ILE A 310 -43.29 -31.57 1.13
N LEU A 311 -43.71 -31.74 -0.13
CA LEU A 311 -44.99 -31.23 -0.64
C LEU A 311 -46.18 -32.08 -0.23
N ARG A 312 -45.97 -33.39 -0.05
CA ARG A 312 -47.03 -34.35 0.25
C ARG A 312 -46.60 -35.28 1.39
N PRO A 313 -47.20 -35.17 2.57
CA PRO A 313 -46.97 -36.16 3.61
C PRO A 313 -47.59 -37.51 3.25
N PRO A 314 -46.97 -38.64 3.69
CA PRO A 314 -47.45 -39.98 3.38
C PRO A 314 -48.91 -40.27 3.78
N GLU A 315 -49.40 -39.53 4.78
CA GLU A 315 -50.74 -39.70 5.36
C GLU A 315 -51.84 -39.17 4.45
N LYS A 316 -51.54 -38.35 3.42
CA LYS A 316 -52.50 -37.74 2.52
C LYS A 316 -52.78 -38.70 1.35
N GLN A 317 -53.82 -39.52 1.49
CA GLN A 317 -54.27 -40.43 0.46
C GLN A 317 -55.29 -39.70 -0.44
N ASP A 318 -54.84 -39.15 -1.58
CA ASP A 318 -55.67 -38.44 -2.54
C ASP A 318 -56.25 -39.37 -3.62
N GLY A 319 -56.02 -40.68 -3.50
CA GLY A 319 -56.53 -41.66 -4.46
C GLY A 319 -55.78 -41.70 -5.81
N VAL A 320 -54.72 -40.91 -5.98
CA VAL A 320 -53.88 -40.86 -7.16
C VAL A 320 -52.59 -41.67 -6.90
N PRO A 321 -52.24 -42.63 -7.74
CA PRO A 321 -50.95 -43.36 -7.63
C PRO A 321 -49.76 -42.41 -7.69
N VAL A 322 -48.72 -42.71 -6.91
CA VAL A 322 -47.50 -41.86 -6.84
C VAL A 322 -46.82 -41.73 -8.19
N ASP A 323 -46.91 -42.74 -9.04
CA ASP A 323 -46.34 -42.80 -10.39
C ASP A 323 -46.98 -41.83 -11.38
N GLU A 324 -48.21 -41.35 -11.12
CA GLU A 324 -48.92 -40.38 -11.95
C GLU A 324 -48.64 -38.91 -11.58
N LEU A 325 -47.96 -38.65 -10.47
CA LEU A 325 -47.78 -37.30 -9.91
C LEU A 325 -46.55 -36.55 -10.42
N SER A 326 -45.71 -37.12 -11.25
CA SER A 326 -44.47 -36.52 -11.76
C SER A 326 -43.59 -35.89 -10.66
N LEU A 327 -43.69 -36.38 -9.41
CA LEU A 327 -42.88 -35.93 -8.30
C LEU A 327 -41.57 -36.72 -8.26
N ILE A 328 -40.47 -36.02 -8.15
CA ILE A 328 -39.16 -36.66 -7.89
C ILE A 328 -39.21 -37.24 -6.47
N ALA A 329 -39.03 -38.57 -6.35
CA ALA A 329 -38.96 -39.22 -5.06
C ALA A 329 -37.78 -38.65 -4.27
N PHE A 330 -37.97 -38.27 -2.99
CA PHE A 330 -36.90 -37.78 -2.14
C PHE A 330 -35.85 -38.90 -1.92
N PRO A 331 -34.62 -38.77 -2.42
CA PRO A 331 -33.63 -39.86 -2.44
C PRO A 331 -32.96 -39.99 -1.04
N THR A 332 -33.78 -40.38 -0.07
CA THR A 332 -33.38 -40.39 1.36
C THR A 332 -32.17 -41.28 1.62
N ARG A 333 -32.08 -42.44 0.95
CA ARG A 333 -30.94 -43.35 1.11
C ARG A 333 -29.65 -42.74 0.58
N GLU A 334 -29.69 -42.15 -0.60
CA GLU A 334 -28.53 -41.53 -1.23
C GLU A 334 -27.99 -40.37 -0.35
N LEU A 335 -28.89 -39.48 0.09
CA LEU A 335 -28.52 -38.27 0.81
C LEU A 335 -28.05 -38.52 2.29
N PHE A 336 -28.71 -39.48 2.98
CA PHE A 336 -28.49 -39.64 4.41
C PHE A 336 -27.73 -40.93 4.80
N LEU A 337 -27.31 -41.74 3.82
CA LEU A 337 -26.53 -42.94 4.05
C LEU A 337 -25.30 -43.05 3.13
N GLU A 338 -25.43 -42.68 1.86
CA GLU A 338 -24.37 -42.92 0.86
C GLU A 338 -23.50 -41.67 0.64
N LYS A 339 -24.08 -40.47 0.76
CA LYS A 339 -23.43 -39.19 0.43
C LYS A 339 -23.57 -38.13 1.52
N ILE A 340 -23.83 -38.52 2.75
CA ILE A 340 -24.01 -37.57 3.85
C ILE A 340 -22.74 -36.75 4.08
N ASP A 341 -21.58 -37.38 3.94
CA ASP A 341 -20.26 -36.77 4.16
C ASP A 341 -19.87 -35.78 3.04
N GLU A 342 -20.63 -35.74 1.95
CA GLU A 342 -20.41 -34.74 0.89
C GLU A 342 -21.03 -33.38 1.24
N PHE A 343 -21.82 -33.28 2.31
CA PHE A 343 -22.44 -32.02 2.77
C PHE A 343 -21.65 -31.40 3.93
N ASP A 344 -21.52 -30.08 3.89
CA ASP A 344 -20.94 -29.30 4.97
C ASP A 344 -22.00 -28.88 5.99
N LEU A 345 -23.26 -28.72 5.55
CA LEU A 345 -24.37 -28.28 6.41
C LEU A 345 -25.69 -28.92 5.95
N ILE A 346 -26.44 -29.43 6.94
CA ILE A 346 -27.82 -29.89 6.75
C ILE A 346 -28.77 -28.96 7.51
N ILE A 347 -29.72 -28.35 6.81
CA ILE A 347 -30.73 -27.45 7.40
C ILE A 347 -32.09 -28.15 7.39
N PHE A 348 -32.68 -28.31 8.57
CA PHE A 348 -34.06 -28.73 8.72
C PHE A 348 -34.93 -27.52 9.01
N ASP A 349 -35.74 -27.10 8.02
CA ASP A 349 -36.64 -25.98 8.12
C ASP A 349 -38.07 -26.47 8.33
N ARG A 350 -38.68 -26.18 9.49
CA ARG A 350 -40.01 -26.62 9.91
C ARG A 350 -40.24 -28.12 9.68
N TYR A 351 -39.23 -28.95 9.98
CA TYR A 351 -39.31 -30.39 9.76
C TYR A 351 -40.13 -31.07 10.87
N LYS A 352 -41.06 -31.92 10.45
CA LYS A 352 -41.91 -32.75 11.29
C LYS A 352 -41.67 -34.24 10.98
N ARG A 353 -41.58 -35.06 12.03
CA ARG A 353 -41.47 -36.50 11.86
C ARG A 353 -42.80 -37.07 11.32
N ARG A 354 -42.83 -37.48 10.09
CA ARG A 354 -43.97 -38.10 9.39
C ARG A 354 -43.61 -39.43 8.73
N GLY A 355 -42.56 -40.10 9.24
CA GLY A 355 -42.09 -41.38 8.68
C GLY A 355 -41.35 -41.29 7.36
N ILE A 356 -41.02 -40.08 6.89
CA ILE A 356 -40.29 -39.87 5.63
C ILE A 356 -38.79 -40.21 5.84
N LEU A 357 -38.21 -39.78 6.94
CA LEU A 357 -36.85 -40.16 7.38
C LEU A 357 -36.98 -41.20 8.51
N PRO A 358 -36.58 -42.43 8.28
CA PRO A 358 -36.45 -43.47 9.30
C PRO A 358 -35.46 -43.04 10.41
N SER A 359 -35.64 -43.59 11.61
CA SER A 359 -34.77 -43.26 12.75
C SER A 359 -33.28 -43.54 12.51
N LEU A 360 -32.96 -44.50 11.67
CA LEU A 360 -31.61 -44.84 11.25
C LEU A 360 -30.92 -43.65 10.55
N TYR A 361 -31.63 -42.93 9.65
CA TYR A 361 -31.04 -41.80 8.93
C TYR A 361 -30.83 -40.60 9.88
N LEU A 362 -31.74 -40.40 10.85
CA LEU A 362 -31.58 -39.37 11.88
C LEU A 362 -30.45 -39.71 12.86
N ASP A 363 -30.15 -40.97 13.08
CA ASP A 363 -29.00 -41.41 13.83
C ASP A 363 -27.69 -41.18 13.06
N ASN A 364 -27.67 -41.52 11.78
CA ASN A 364 -26.51 -41.24 10.91
C ASN A 364 -26.20 -39.73 10.85
N ILE A 365 -27.21 -38.86 10.79
CA ILE A 365 -27.04 -37.40 10.82
C ILE A 365 -26.40 -36.97 12.15
N ALA A 366 -26.81 -37.58 13.28
CA ALA A 366 -26.20 -37.25 14.55
C ALA A 366 -24.73 -37.70 14.63
N THR A 367 -24.41 -38.86 14.08
CA THR A 367 -23.01 -39.36 13.96
C THR A 367 -22.20 -38.45 13.02
N TYR A 368 -22.75 -38.09 11.84
CA TYR A 368 -22.12 -37.15 10.91
C TYR A 368 -21.74 -35.81 11.61
N VAL A 369 -22.62 -35.31 12.52
CA VAL A 369 -22.29 -34.11 13.28
C VAL A 369 -21.17 -34.39 14.28
N GLU A 370 -21.25 -35.50 15.04
CA GLU A 370 -20.21 -35.88 16.01
C GLU A 370 -18.82 -36.01 15.34
N GLU A 371 -18.78 -36.40 14.05
CA GLU A 371 -17.59 -36.56 13.22
C GLU A 371 -17.16 -35.29 12.48
N GLY A 372 -17.87 -34.17 12.65
CA GLY A 372 -17.42 -32.88 12.11
C GLY A 372 -18.40 -32.16 11.21
N GLY A 373 -19.53 -32.76 10.84
CA GLY A 373 -20.56 -32.12 10.05
C GLY A 373 -21.37 -31.07 10.82
N ALA A 374 -22.35 -30.43 10.16
CA ALA A 374 -23.17 -29.42 10.80
C ALA A 374 -24.66 -29.58 10.55
N VAL A 375 -25.48 -29.29 11.59
CA VAL A 375 -26.94 -29.33 11.51
C VAL A 375 -27.58 -28.08 12.08
N LEU A 376 -28.41 -27.42 11.29
CA LEU A 376 -29.22 -26.28 11.69
C LEU A 376 -30.71 -26.68 11.72
N ILE A 377 -31.38 -26.43 12.83
CA ILE A 377 -32.84 -26.58 12.95
C ILE A 377 -33.48 -25.18 12.97
N ALA A 378 -34.24 -24.84 11.93
CA ALA A 378 -35.15 -23.68 11.95
C ALA A 378 -36.52 -24.20 12.43
N ALA A 379 -36.79 -24.01 13.71
CA ALA A 379 -37.91 -24.65 14.38
C ALA A 379 -39.24 -23.98 14.09
N GLY A 380 -40.21 -24.76 13.62
CA GLY A 380 -41.63 -24.37 13.61
C GLY A 380 -42.40 -24.90 14.80
N PRO A 381 -43.73 -24.71 14.87
CA PRO A 381 -44.60 -25.13 16.00
C PRO A 381 -44.49 -26.66 16.26
N ASP A 382 -44.21 -27.44 15.22
CA ASP A 382 -44.06 -28.88 15.32
C ASP A 382 -42.87 -29.32 16.20
N TYR A 383 -41.89 -28.45 16.42
CA TYR A 383 -40.74 -28.72 17.30
C TYR A 383 -41.22 -28.91 18.76
N ALA A 384 -42.31 -28.22 19.19
CA ALA A 384 -42.93 -28.36 20.49
C ALA A 384 -43.94 -29.53 20.60
N SER A 385 -44.20 -30.24 19.49
CA SER A 385 -45.21 -31.30 19.39
C SER A 385 -44.69 -32.69 19.71
N ALA A 386 -45.61 -33.69 19.70
CA ALA A 386 -45.24 -35.12 19.82
C ALA A 386 -44.40 -35.62 18.63
N ASP A 387 -44.56 -34.99 17.45
CA ASP A 387 -43.86 -35.36 16.21
C ASP A 387 -42.56 -34.55 16.03
N SER A 388 -42.07 -33.93 17.09
CA SER A 388 -40.79 -33.17 17.07
C SER A 388 -39.64 -34.01 16.61
N ILE A 389 -38.76 -33.40 15.81
CA ILE A 389 -37.46 -34.00 15.43
C ILE A 389 -36.58 -34.23 16.67
N PHE A 390 -36.72 -33.44 17.72
CA PHE A 390 -36.06 -33.64 19.01
C PHE A 390 -36.33 -35.02 19.63
N ARG A 391 -37.50 -35.59 19.37
CA ARG A 391 -37.88 -36.93 19.86
C ARG A 391 -37.36 -38.08 18.97
N SER A 392 -36.30 -37.85 18.21
CA SER A 392 -35.58 -38.82 17.42
C SER A 392 -34.16 -39.00 17.96
N PRO A 393 -33.35 -39.90 17.42
CA PRO A 393 -31.93 -40.01 17.76
C PRO A 393 -31.14 -38.70 17.61
N LEU A 394 -31.57 -37.81 16.71
CA LEU A 394 -30.96 -36.49 16.55
C LEU A 394 -31.08 -35.62 17.80
N GLY A 395 -32.07 -35.85 18.65
CA GLY A 395 -32.28 -35.07 19.89
C GLY A 395 -31.10 -35.09 20.85
N ARG A 396 -30.19 -36.06 20.75
CA ARG A 396 -28.99 -36.17 21.64
C ARG A 396 -27.96 -35.06 21.39
N ILE A 397 -28.01 -34.45 20.17
CA ILE A 397 -27.06 -33.40 19.78
C ILE A 397 -27.68 -32.01 19.71
N LEU A 398 -29.02 -31.88 19.84
CA LEU A 398 -29.70 -30.60 19.67
C LEU A 398 -29.53 -29.71 20.91
N PRO A 399 -29.24 -28.40 20.75
CA PRO A 399 -28.89 -27.48 21.82
C PRO A 399 -30.08 -27.03 22.66
N GLY A 400 -31.32 -27.45 22.35
CA GLY A 400 -32.51 -27.00 23.09
C GLY A 400 -33.62 -28.03 23.15
N THR A 401 -34.06 -28.38 24.36
CA THR A 401 -35.18 -29.29 24.64
C THR A 401 -36.51 -28.55 24.62
N PRO A 402 -37.48 -28.92 23.77
CA PRO A 402 -38.78 -28.24 23.72
C PRO A 402 -39.62 -28.52 24.98
N THR A 403 -40.26 -27.48 25.51
CA THR A 403 -41.15 -27.54 26.72
C THR A 403 -42.62 -27.77 26.38
N ALA A 404 -42.94 -28.03 25.12
CA ALA A 404 -44.29 -28.16 24.55
C ALA A 404 -45.12 -26.84 24.55
N ARG A 405 -44.49 -25.68 24.79
CA ARG A 405 -45.13 -24.37 24.71
C ARG A 405 -44.64 -23.60 23.47
N VAL A 406 -45.58 -22.91 22.83
CA VAL A 406 -45.33 -21.96 21.74
C VAL A 406 -45.95 -20.62 22.14
N TYR A 407 -45.13 -19.57 22.08
CA TYR A 407 -45.63 -18.20 22.26
C TYR A 407 -46.03 -17.67 20.87
N GLU A 408 -47.28 -17.18 20.77
CA GLU A 408 -47.83 -16.56 19.56
C GLU A 408 -48.18 -15.10 19.86
N GLN A 409 -47.17 -14.30 20.16
CA GLN A 409 -47.30 -12.87 20.41
C GLN A 409 -46.10 -12.12 19.87
N GLY A 410 -46.29 -10.81 19.54
CA GLY A 410 -45.21 -9.98 19.01
C GLY A 410 -44.10 -9.74 20.03
N PHE A 411 -42.87 -9.90 19.67
CA PHE A 411 -41.66 -9.63 20.45
C PHE A 411 -40.53 -9.11 19.57
N LEU A 412 -39.63 -8.34 20.18
CA LEU A 412 -38.37 -7.94 19.52
C LEU A 412 -37.31 -8.97 19.86
N PRO A 413 -36.62 -9.56 18.86
CA PRO A 413 -35.42 -10.30 19.11
C PRO A 413 -34.32 -9.39 19.69
N THR A 414 -33.56 -9.88 20.67
CA THR A 414 -32.47 -9.14 21.32
C THR A 414 -31.21 -9.96 21.31
N LEU A 415 -30.05 -9.29 21.29
CA LEU A 415 -28.75 -9.96 21.48
C LEU A 415 -28.54 -10.21 22.97
N THR A 416 -27.95 -11.33 23.33
CA THR A 416 -27.42 -11.58 24.67
C THR A 416 -26.03 -10.98 24.82
N ASP A 417 -25.47 -10.92 26.03
CA ASP A 417 -24.10 -10.48 26.26
C ASP A 417 -23.10 -11.35 25.47
N LEU A 418 -23.33 -12.67 25.42
CA LEU A 418 -22.55 -13.57 24.59
C LEU A 418 -22.80 -13.35 23.10
N GLY A 419 -24.03 -13.02 22.72
CA GLY A 419 -24.38 -12.71 21.33
C GLY A 419 -23.75 -11.42 20.81
N ALA A 420 -23.47 -10.46 21.69
CA ALA A 420 -22.75 -9.24 21.31
C ALA A 420 -21.27 -9.52 20.98
N ARG A 421 -20.71 -10.63 21.48
CA ARG A 421 -19.31 -11.06 21.26
C ARG A 421 -19.18 -12.15 20.19
N HIS A 422 -20.25 -12.91 19.96
CA HIS A 422 -20.20 -14.04 19.05
C HIS A 422 -20.18 -13.59 17.57
N PRO A 423 -19.27 -14.07 16.72
CA PRO A 423 -19.11 -13.59 15.35
C PRO A 423 -20.37 -13.74 14.46
N VAL A 424 -21.26 -14.67 14.78
CA VAL A 424 -22.57 -14.82 14.09
C VAL A 424 -23.46 -13.62 14.30
N THR A 425 -23.43 -13.00 15.48
CA THR A 425 -24.38 -11.96 15.91
C THR A 425 -23.72 -10.64 16.30
N GLU A 426 -22.41 -10.59 16.40
CA GLU A 426 -21.62 -9.38 16.66
C GLU A 426 -22.03 -8.22 15.72
N GLY A 427 -22.35 -7.06 16.30
CA GLY A 427 -22.64 -5.86 15.54
C GLY A 427 -23.92 -5.89 14.70
N LEU A 428 -24.81 -6.88 14.82
CA LEU A 428 -26.08 -6.92 14.09
C LEU A 428 -26.99 -5.73 14.45
N ASP A 429 -26.91 -5.23 15.66
CA ASP A 429 -27.63 -4.05 16.16
C ASP A 429 -27.22 -2.78 15.41
N THR A 430 -25.95 -2.66 15.01
CA THR A 430 -25.44 -1.52 14.22
C THR A 430 -25.98 -1.51 12.79
N LEU A 431 -26.38 -2.66 12.27
CA LEU A 431 -27.00 -2.82 10.94
C LEU A 431 -28.50 -2.53 10.96
N ALA A 432 -29.09 -2.37 12.15
CA ALA A 432 -30.51 -2.07 12.31
C ALA A 432 -30.81 -0.60 12.00
N PRO A 433 -32.03 -0.27 11.53
CA PRO A 433 -32.52 1.10 11.57
C PRO A 433 -32.47 1.66 13.00
N ALA A 434 -32.40 2.98 13.13
CA ALA A 434 -32.46 3.63 14.44
C ALA A 434 -33.72 3.24 15.18
N GLY A 435 -33.56 2.73 16.40
CA GLY A 435 -34.66 2.34 17.28
C GLY A 435 -35.35 3.54 17.96
N PRO A 436 -36.36 3.27 18.77
CA PRO A 436 -37.08 4.32 19.50
C PRO A 436 -36.21 4.99 20.59
N ASP A 437 -35.19 4.31 21.05
CA ASP A 437 -34.15 4.77 21.98
C ASP A 437 -32.79 4.22 21.60
N ALA A 438 -31.72 4.67 22.31
CA ALA A 438 -30.32 4.30 21.96
C ALA A 438 -30.02 2.82 22.21
N ASP A 439 -30.76 2.15 23.09
CA ASP A 439 -30.45 0.77 23.51
C ASP A 439 -31.32 -0.28 22.79
N THR A 440 -32.33 0.15 22.02
CA THR A 440 -33.26 -0.75 21.35
C THR A 440 -33.05 -0.67 19.84
N PRO A 441 -32.59 -1.74 19.16
CA PRO A 441 -32.47 -1.75 17.72
C PRO A 441 -33.83 -1.56 17.04
N GLY A 442 -33.84 -0.79 15.93
CA GLY A 442 -35.07 -0.46 15.22
C GLY A 442 -35.58 -1.56 14.27
N TRP A 443 -35.30 -2.82 14.53
CA TRP A 443 -35.77 -3.92 13.69
C TRP A 443 -37.19 -4.36 14.03
N GLY A 444 -37.88 -5.09 13.14
CA GLY A 444 -39.24 -5.53 13.25
C GLY A 444 -39.42 -6.70 14.20
N ARG A 445 -40.63 -6.79 14.76
CA ARG A 445 -41.05 -7.88 15.68
C ARG A 445 -41.23 -9.20 14.94
N TRP A 446 -40.97 -10.30 15.67
CA TRP A 446 -41.45 -11.64 15.33
C TRP A 446 -42.66 -11.98 16.18
N PHE A 447 -43.44 -12.98 15.74
CA PHE A 447 -44.75 -13.30 16.38
C PHE A 447 -44.84 -14.76 16.83
N ARG A 448 -43.76 -15.51 16.75
CA ARG A 448 -43.71 -16.89 17.21
C ARG A 448 -42.36 -17.22 17.82
N LEU A 449 -42.38 -17.78 19.03
CA LEU A 449 -41.19 -18.32 19.69
C LEU A 449 -41.56 -19.69 20.29
N ILE A 450 -40.76 -20.69 19.98
CA ILE A 450 -40.87 -22.01 20.58
C ILE A 450 -40.10 -22.00 21.89
N GLN A 451 -40.77 -22.29 23.02
CA GLN A 451 -40.08 -22.34 24.29
C GLN A 451 -39.21 -23.60 24.37
N VAL A 452 -37.92 -23.40 24.65
CA VAL A 452 -36.93 -24.45 24.77
C VAL A 452 -36.08 -24.24 26.03
N THR A 453 -35.62 -25.34 26.61
CA THR A 453 -34.61 -25.32 27.67
C THR A 453 -33.24 -25.62 27.04
N PRO A 454 -32.25 -24.67 27.11
CA PRO A 454 -30.94 -24.91 26.55
C PRO A 454 -30.23 -26.13 27.19
N SER A 455 -29.39 -26.81 26.43
CA SER A 455 -28.41 -27.77 26.95
C SER A 455 -27.36 -27.06 27.81
N ALA A 456 -26.60 -27.79 28.59
CA ALA A 456 -25.54 -27.22 29.44
C ALA A 456 -24.37 -26.60 28.66
N THR A 457 -24.17 -27.03 27.42
CA THR A 457 -23.09 -26.61 26.52
C THR A 457 -23.53 -25.53 25.55
N ALA A 458 -24.85 -25.37 25.36
CA ALA A 458 -25.37 -24.44 24.37
C ALA A 458 -25.13 -22.98 24.73
N THR A 459 -24.59 -22.22 23.77
CA THR A 459 -24.44 -20.77 23.84
C THR A 459 -25.68 -20.10 23.25
N THR A 460 -26.43 -19.37 24.08
CA THR A 460 -27.55 -18.57 23.60
C THR A 460 -27.06 -17.21 23.17
N VAL A 461 -27.16 -16.91 21.87
CA VAL A 461 -26.67 -15.66 21.28
C VAL A 461 -27.79 -14.64 21.02
N MET A 462 -29.04 -15.11 20.91
CA MET A 462 -30.23 -14.23 20.83
C MET A 462 -31.35 -14.74 21.73
N SER A 463 -32.10 -13.80 22.28
CA SER A 463 -33.28 -14.05 23.11
C SER A 463 -34.51 -13.35 22.54
N GLY A 464 -35.66 -13.74 23.05
CA GLY A 464 -36.95 -13.21 22.66
C GLY A 464 -37.84 -12.87 23.87
N ILE A 465 -39.07 -13.40 23.91
CA ILE A 465 -40.08 -13.13 24.95
C ILE A 465 -39.52 -13.53 26.31
N ASN A 466 -39.49 -12.60 27.29
CA ASN A 466 -39.04 -12.83 28.67
C ASN A 466 -37.64 -13.48 28.74
N ASP A 467 -36.72 -13.07 27.88
CA ASP A 467 -35.36 -13.60 27.77
C ASP A 467 -35.27 -15.10 27.39
N GLU A 468 -36.40 -15.68 26.90
CA GLU A 468 -36.40 -17.05 26.39
C GLU A 468 -35.43 -17.19 25.17
N PRO A 469 -34.67 -18.28 25.09
CA PRO A 469 -33.73 -18.50 24.01
C PRO A 469 -34.35 -18.50 22.61
N LEU A 470 -33.78 -17.72 21.70
CA LEU A 470 -34.22 -17.61 20.31
C LEU A 470 -33.23 -18.28 19.34
N LEU A 471 -31.94 -17.97 19.46
CA LEU A 471 -30.87 -18.60 18.69
C LEU A 471 -29.85 -19.20 19.64
N MET A 472 -29.65 -20.50 19.53
CA MET A 472 -28.70 -21.28 20.32
C MET A 472 -27.71 -21.96 19.39
N LEU A 473 -26.45 -21.94 19.78
CA LEU A 473 -25.32 -22.53 19.07
C LEU A 473 -24.64 -23.54 20.01
N ASP A 474 -24.12 -24.65 19.48
CA ASP A 474 -23.43 -25.64 20.28
C ASP A 474 -22.36 -26.37 19.43
N ARG A 475 -21.33 -26.86 20.07
CA ARG A 475 -20.31 -27.72 19.47
C ARG A 475 -20.49 -29.14 20.03
N VAL A 476 -20.61 -30.11 19.14
CA VAL A 476 -20.85 -31.51 19.51
C VAL A 476 -19.83 -32.39 18.79
N GLY A 477 -18.93 -33.02 19.54
CA GLY A 477 -17.76 -33.68 18.94
C GLY A 477 -16.93 -32.65 18.16
N GLU A 478 -16.63 -32.98 16.91
CA GLU A 478 -15.95 -32.07 15.99
C GLU A 478 -16.93 -31.20 15.15
N GLY A 479 -18.24 -31.37 15.35
CA GLY A 479 -19.26 -30.69 14.56
C GLY A 479 -19.95 -29.54 15.26
N ARG A 480 -20.87 -28.88 14.53
CA ARG A 480 -21.64 -27.72 14.98
C ARG A 480 -23.13 -27.92 14.85
N VAL A 481 -23.86 -27.48 15.84
CA VAL A 481 -25.33 -27.54 15.86
C VAL A 481 -25.90 -26.18 16.19
N ALA A 482 -26.94 -25.78 15.47
CA ALA A 482 -27.68 -24.56 15.77
C ALA A 482 -29.20 -24.85 15.84
N LEU A 483 -29.87 -24.14 16.74
CA LEU A 483 -31.32 -24.12 16.86
C LEU A 483 -31.82 -22.67 16.84
N LEU A 484 -32.54 -22.32 15.76
CA LEU A 484 -33.33 -21.11 15.72
C LEU A 484 -34.77 -21.46 16.17
N ALA A 485 -35.14 -21.01 17.37
CA ALA A 485 -36.41 -21.38 18.00
C ALA A 485 -37.63 -20.58 17.45
N SER A 486 -37.54 -20.20 16.17
CA SER A 486 -38.60 -19.51 15.42
C SER A 486 -38.46 -19.75 13.92
N ASP A 487 -39.58 -19.82 13.22
CA ASP A 487 -39.69 -19.90 11.77
C ASP A 487 -39.96 -18.54 11.11
N GLN A 488 -39.75 -17.41 11.83
CA GLN A 488 -40.25 -16.10 11.40
C GLN A 488 -39.14 -15.10 10.96
N SER A 489 -37.93 -15.53 10.81
CA SER A 489 -36.82 -14.68 10.28
C SER A 489 -37.15 -14.01 8.94
N TRP A 490 -38.03 -14.63 8.14
CA TRP A 490 -38.49 -14.10 6.85
C TRP A 490 -39.28 -12.77 6.96
N LEU A 491 -39.81 -12.41 8.15
CA LEU A 491 -40.46 -11.13 8.37
C LEU A 491 -39.48 -9.96 8.19
N TRP A 492 -38.27 -10.15 8.61
CA TRP A 492 -37.21 -9.16 8.42
C TRP A 492 -36.84 -8.99 6.95
N ASP A 493 -36.75 -10.10 6.18
CA ASP A 493 -36.53 -10.07 4.73
C ASP A 493 -37.64 -9.31 3.97
N ARG A 494 -38.88 -9.39 4.48
CA ARG A 494 -40.03 -8.69 3.93
C ARG A 494 -40.16 -7.22 4.34
N GLY A 495 -39.24 -6.70 5.17
CA GLY A 495 -39.27 -5.33 5.68
C GLY A 495 -40.41 -5.06 6.67
N PHE A 496 -40.94 -6.11 7.29
CA PHE A 496 -42.03 -5.94 8.27
C PHE A 496 -41.57 -5.11 9.47
N GLU A 497 -42.34 -4.07 9.81
CA GLU A 497 -42.01 -3.09 10.88
C GLU A 497 -40.60 -2.53 10.79
N GLY A 498 -40.06 -2.31 9.57
CA GLY A 498 -38.72 -1.82 9.32
C GLY A 498 -37.72 -2.90 8.93
N GLY A 499 -38.09 -4.18 9.03
CA GLY A 499 -37.19 -5.28 8.69
C GLY A 499 -36.17 -5.57 9.76
N GLY A 500 -35.01 -6.08 9.38
CA GLY A 500 -33.90 -6.38 10.29
C GLY A 500 -32.74 -7.03 9.52
N PRO A 501 -31.62 -7.31 10.17
CA PRO A 501 -30.40 -7.82 9.55
C PRO A 501 -30.46 -9.33 9.26
N GLN A 502 -31.59 -9.82 8.72
CA GLN A 502 -31.84 -11.24 8.45
C GLN A 502 -30.78 -11.84 7.52
N LEU A 503 -30.48 -11.13 6.44
CA LEU A 503 -29.52 -11.61 5.42
C LEU A 503 -28.16 -11.88 6.06
N GLU A 504 -27.65 -10.91 6.82
CA GLU A 504 -26.34 -11.01 7.44
C GLU A 504 -26.33 -12.05 8.56
N MET A 505 -27.34 -12.07 9.43
CA MET A 505 -27.48 -13.05 10.50
C MET A 505 -27.48 -14.49 9.97
N LEU A 506 -28.34 -14.80 8.98
CA LEU A 506 -28.45 -16.15 8.46
C LEU A 506 -27.24 -16.56 7.58
N ARG A 507 -26.61 -15.60 6.89
CA ARG A 507 -25.38 -15.83 6.14
C ARG A 507 -24.23 -16.18 7.10
N ARG A 508 -23.98 -15.36 8.12
CA ARG A 508 -22.96 -15.65 9.13
C ARG A 508 -23.24 -16.96 9.87
N LEU A 509 -24.51 -17.22 10.21
CA LEU A 509 -24.90 -18.49 10.82
C LEU A 509 -24.56 -19.68 9.94
N ALA A 510 -24.93 -19.66 8.65
CA ALA A 510 -24.62 -20.74 7.72
C ALA A 510 -23.12 -20.93 7.55
N HIS A 511 -22.35 -19.86 7.35
CA HIS A 511 -20.89 -19.92 7.21
C HIS A 511 -20.19 -20.36 8.49
N TRP A 512 -20.65 -19.90 9.67
CA TRP A 512 -20.13 -20.40 10.95
C TRP A 512 -20.38 -21.90 11.09
N MET A 513 -21.58 -22.38 10.75
CA MET A 513 -21.89 -23.83 10.76
C MET A 513 -20.95 -24.63 9.86
N MET A 514 -20.54 -24.06 8.72
CA MET A 514 -19.60 -24.67 7.78
C MET A 514 -18.12 -24.45 8.14
N LYS A 515 -17.83 -23.96 9.36
CA LYS A 515 -16.47 -23.76 9.89
C LYS A 515 -15.64 -22.76 9.07
N GLU A 516 -16.27 -21.65 8.67
CA GLU A 516 -15.53 -20.55 8.06
C GLU A 516 -14.53 -19.96 9.06
N PRO A 517 -13.22 -19.89 8.73
CA PRO A 517 -12.20 -19.46 9.69
C PRO A 517 -12.43 -18.06 10.28
N ASP A 518 -12.91 -17.12 9.46
CA ASP A 518 -13.18 -15.74 9.87
C ASP A 518 -14.32 -15.61 10.91
N LEU A 519 -15.07 -16.70 11.14
CA LEU A 519 -16.19 -16.75 12.09
C LEU A 519 -15.91 -17.63 13.32
N GLU A 520 -14.65 -18.00 13.56
CA GLU A 520 -14.28 -18.69 14.80
C GLU A 520 -14.42 -17.73 16.01
N GLU A 521 -14.89 -18.26 17.15
CA GLU A 521 -15.10 -17.48 18.37
C GLU A 521 -13.79 -17.07 19.04
N GLU A 522 -12.80 -17.97 18.98
CA GLU A 522 -11.49 -17.77 19.53
C GLU A 522 -10.49 -17.62 18.38
N MET A 523 -10.00 -16.41 18.14
CA MET A 523 -9.11 -16.12 17.02
C MET A 523 -8.09 -15.05 17.37
N LEU A 524 -6.84 -15.29 16.99
CA LEU A 524 -5.74 -14.31 17.02
C LEU A 524 -5.25 -14.10 15.60
N TRP A 525 -5.16 -12.83 15.17
CA TRP A 525 -4.55 -12.50 13.88
C TRP A 525 -3.93 -11.11 13.93
N ALA A 526 -3.17 -10.76 12.92
CA ALA A 526 -2.64 -9.42 12.76
C ALA A 526 -2.78 -8.92 11.33
N GLU A 527 -2.88 -7.60 11.19
CA GLU A 527 -2.94 -6.88 9.93
C GLU A 527 -1.74 -5.94 9.85
N GLY A 528 -0.91 -6.07 8.81
CA GLY A 528 0.29 -5.28 8.62
C GLY A 528 0.07 -4.10 7.68
N THR A 529 0.62 -2.93 8.03
CA THR A 529 0.70 -1.77 7.15
C THR A 529 2.10 -1.16 7.26
N GLY A 530 2.96 -1.46 6.29
CA GLY A 530 4.38 -1.09 6.37
C GLY A 530 5.09 -1.82 7.53
N GLN A 531 5.63 -1.08 8.49
CA GLN A 531 6.23 -1.61 9.72
C GLN A 531 5.27 -1.65 10.91
N SER A 532 4.06 -1.12 10.76
CA SER A 532 3.05 -1.14 11.82
C SER A 532 2.18 -2.38 11.69
N MET A 533 1.92 -3.08 12.80
CA MET A 533 0.95 -4.16 12.86
C MET A 533 -0.17 -3.82 13.84
N ARG A 534 -1.40 -4.16 13.44
CA ARG A 534 -2.57 -4.19 14.31
C ARG A 534 -2.80 -5.64 14.70
N ILE A 535 -2.66 -5.95 15.97
CA ILE A 535 -2.90 -7.27 16.54
C ILE A 535 -4.32 -7.30 17.07
N ILE A 536 -5.08 -8.33 16.69
CA ILE A 536 -6.50 -8.44 16.99
C ILE A 536 -6.74 -9.82 17.60
N ARG A 537 -7.45 -9.84 18.73
CA ARG A 537 -7.90 -11.03 19.44
C ARG A 537 -9.41 -11.01 19.57
N ARG A 538 -10.10 -12.02 19.06
CA ARG A 538 -11.52 -12.25 19.27
C ARG A 538 -11.72 -13.36 20.31
N THR A 539 -12.67 -13.18 21.23
CA THR A 539 -12.99 -14.16 22.26
C THR A 539 -14.41 -13.95 22.81
N LEU A 540 -14.99 -15.01 23.37
CA LEU A 540 -16.23 -14.91 24.15
C LEU A 540 -15.98 -14.53 25.62
N ASP A 541 -14.74 -14.57 26.08
CA ASP A 541 -14.37 -14.19 27.44
C ASP A 541 -14.38 -12.66 27.66
N ASP A 542 -14.52 -12.25 28.93
CA ASP A 542 -14.53 -10.84 29.33
C ASP A 542 -13.13 -10.20 29.32
N THR A 543 -12.07 -10.99 29.32
CA THR A 543 -10.68 -10.53 29.40
C THR A 543 -9.77 -11.47 28.62
N VAL A 544 -8.68 -10.92 28.10
CA VAL A 544 -7.64 -11.69 27.39
C VAL A 544 -6.29 -11.51 28.08
N PRO A 545 -5.40 -12.52 28.03
CA PRO A 545 -4.01 -12.33 28.44
C PRO A 545 -3.29 -11.36 27.51
N ASP A 546 -2.11 -10.89 27.94
CA ASP A 546 -1.21 -10.12 27.08
C ASP A 546 -0.74 -10.99 25.90
N VAL A 547 -0.46 -10.37 24.76
CA VAL A 547 0.10 -11.03 23.59
C VAL A 547 1.63 -10.92 23.61
N THR A 548 2.30 -12.03 23.42
CA THR A 548 3.76 -12.07 23.22
C THR A 548 4.06 -12.02 21.73
N VAL A 549 4.85 -11.04 21.32
CA VAL A 549 5.31 -10.86 19.93
C VAL A 549 6.78 -11.26 19.87
N THR A 550 7.13 -12.27 19.10
CA THR A 550 8.52 -12.69 18.84
C THR A 550 8.96 -12.14 17.50
N ALA A 551 9.98 -11.31 17.51
CA ALA A 551 10.57 -10.68 16.32
C ALA A 551 11.45 -11.68 15.53
N PRO A 552 11.82 -11.35 14.27
CA PRO A 552 12.69 -12.21 13.45
C PRO A 552 14.05 -12.54 14.07
N ASP A 553 14.57 -11.66 14.93
CA ASP A 553 15.82 -11.85 15.67
C ASP A 553 15.67 -12.67 16.96
N GLY A 554 14.45 -13.12 17.27
CA GLY A 554 14.11 -13.85 18.49
C GLY A 554 13.83 -12.97 19.71
N THR A 555 13.79 -11.66 19.56
CA THR A 555 13.44 -10.73 20.66
C THR A 555 11.93 -10.82 20.95
N GLU A 556 11.59 -11.01 22.22
CA GLU A 556 10.20 -11.07 22.67
C GLU A 556 9.75 -9.72 23.24
N THR A 557 8.56 -9.27 22.83
CA THR A 557 7.89 -8.09 23.35
C THR A 557 6.48 -8.46 23.80
N VAL A 558 6.11 -8.07 25.02
CA VAL A 558 4.77 -8.33 25.58
C VAL A 558 3.92 -7.08 25.42
N LEU A 559 2.74 -7.23 24.81
CA LEU A 559 1.81 -6.14 24.53
C LEU A 559 0.45 -6.43 25.17
N THR A 560 -0.15 -5.40 25.79
CA THR A 560 -1.51 -5.47 26.32
C THR A 560 -2.51 -5.10 25.23
N LEU A 561 -3.60 -5.86 25.14
CA LEU A 561 -4.70 -5.62 24.21
C LEU A 561 -5.82 -4.83 24.89
N GLU A 562 -6.42 -3.87 24.21
CA GLU A 562 -7.55 -3.07 24.70
C GLU A 562 -8.86 -3.50 24.00
N GLU A 563 -9.95 -3.65 24.76
CA GLU A 563 -11.25 -3.96 24.19
C GLU A 563 -11.78 -2.77 23.37
N THR A 564 -12.01 -2.99 22.07
CA THR A 564 -12.54 -1.97 21.15
C THR A 564 -14.04 -2.12 20.90
N THR A 565 -14.51 -3.35 20.83
CA THR A 565 -15.93 -3.74 20.79
C THR A 565 -16.11 -5.00 21.64
N PRO A 566 -17.33 -5.33 22.09
CA PRO A 566 -17.53 -6.53 22.90
C PRO A 566 -16.87 -7.77 22.29
N GLY A 567 -15.97 -8.40 23.04
CA GLY A 567 -15.23 -9.61 22.63
C GLY A 567 -14.13 -9.40 21.59
N ARG A 568 -13.82 -8.16 21.23
CA ARG A 568 -12.73 -7.84 20.31
C ARG A 568 -11.70 -6.92 20.97
N PHE A 569 -10.50 -7.42 21.12
CA PHE A 569 -9.37 -6.76 21.76
C PHE A 569 -8.30 -6.45 20.73
N GLU A 570 -7.76 -5.23 20.74
CA GLU A 570 -6.80 -4.78 19.73
C GLU A 570 -5.63 -4.02 20.36
N THR A 571 -4.50 -4.05 19.68
CA THR A 571 -3.40 -3.13 19.91
C THR A 571 -2.69 -2.84 18.59
N VAL A 572 -2.08 -1.65 18.48
CA VAL A 572 -1.25 -1.28 17.33
C VAL A 572 0.19 -1.13 17.82
N TRP A 573 1.10 -1.77 17.15
CA TRP A 573 2.51 -1.76 17.48
C TRP A 573 3.38 -1.53 16.24
N ASP A 574 4.34 -0.63 16.38
CA ASP A 574 5.33 -0.36 15.34
C ASP A 574 6.52 -1.28 15.53
N ALA A 575 6.70 -2.19 14.61
CA ALA A 575 7.77 -3.17 14.66
C ALA A 575 9.13 -2.52 14.36
N PRO A 576 10.21 -2.92 15.05
CA PRO A 576 11.55 -2.36 14.82
C PRO A 576 12.10 -2.72 13.43
N ASP A 577 11.81 -3.91 12.94
CA ASP A 577 12.33 -4.47 11.69
C ASP A 577 11.21 -5.07 10.82
N MET A 578 11.48 -5.21 9.52
CA MET A 578 10.65 -6.01 8.63
C MET A 578 11.00 -7.50 8.76
N GLY A 579 10.04 -8.38 8.56
CA GLY A 579 10.24 -9.81 8.62
C GLY A 579 9.05 -10.57 9.17
N LEU A 580 9.29 -11.83 9.56
CA LEU A 580 8.28 -12.71 10.12
C LEU A 580 8.18 -12.50 11.63
N TYR A 581 6.98 -12.23 12.11
CA TYR A 581 6.65 -12.10 13.54
C TYR A 581 5.72 -13.22 13.95
N GLN A 582 6.02 -13.82 15.11
CA GLN A 582 5.16 -14.81 15.74
C GLN A 582 4.42 -14.17 16.91
N LEU A 583 3.13 -14.43 16.99
CA LEU A 583 2.24 -13.90 18.02
C LEU A 583 1.73 -15.07 18.85
N ALA A 584 1.80 -14.97 20.17
CA ALA A 584 1.27 -15.98 21.08
C ALA A 584 0.36 -15.31 22.13
N ASN A 585 -0.86 -15.84 22.30
CA ASN A 585 -1.83 -15.35 23.28
C ASN A 585 -2.60 -16.54 23.88
N GLY A 586 -2.19 -17.00 25.06
CA GLY A 586 -2.71 -18.23 25.66
C GLY A 586 -2.36 -19.45 24.83
N ASP A 587 -3.37 -20.17 24.37
CA ASP A 587 -3.22 -21.37 23.52
C ASP A 587 -3.30 -21.05 22.01
N LEU A 588 -3.37 -19.77 21.65
CA LEU A 588 -3.46 -19.33 20.26
C LEU A 588 -2.15 -18.74 19.80
N ASP A 589 -1.74 -19.18 18.63
CA ASP A 589 -0.58 -18.67 17.90
C ASP A 589 -1.03 -18.08 16.55
N ALA A 590 -0.35 -17.06 16.12
CA ALA A 590 -0.53 -16.48 14.79
C ALA A 590 0.82 -16.00 14.25
N VAL A 591 0.93 -15.89 12.93
CA VAL A 591 2.15 -15.46 12.27
C VAL A 591 1.79 -14.33 11.29
N ILE A 592 2.63 -13.32 11.25
CA ILE A 592 2.50 -12.23 10.27
C ILE A 592 3.85 -11.90 9.64
N GLY A 593 3.87 -11.70 8.33
CA GLY A 593 4.99 -11.10 7.61
C GLY A 593 4.78 -9.60 7.49
N LEU A 594 5.73 -8.80 8.01
CA LEU A 594 5.75 -7.36 7.82
C LEU A 594 6.74 -6.97 6.75
N GLY A 595 6.30 -6.12 5.84
CA GLY A 595 7.08 -5.69 4.69
C GLY A 595 6.88 -6.58 3.46
N PRO A 596 7.55 -6.24 2.34
CA PRO A 596 7.50 -7.03 1.12
C PRO A 596 8.22 -8.37 1.27
N ALA A 597 7.89 -9.31 0.40
CA ALA A 597 8.52 -10.65 0.36
C ALA A 597 10.06 -10.58 0.25
N ALA A 598 10.56 -9.58 -0.47
CA ALA A 598 11.97 -9.16 -0.49
C ALA A 598 11.97 -7.62 -0.57
N PRO A 599 12.62 -6.91 0.36
CA PRO A 599 12.71 -5.46 0.28
C PRO A 599 13.41 -5.02 -1.01
N ARG A 600 12.82 -4.04 -1.70
CA ARG A 600 13.29 -3.57 -3.01
C ARG A 600 14.76 -3.12 -3.01
N GLU A 601 15.23 -2.59 -1.88
CA GLU A 601 16.62 -2.20 -1.65
C GLU A 601 17.61 -3.36 -1.74
N PHE A 602 17.16 -4.61 -1.52
CA PHE A 602 17.99 -5.79 -1.54
C PHE A 602 17.71 -6.72 -2.73
N GLU A 603 16.84 -6.29 -3.68
CA GLU A 603 16.63 -7.05 -4.91
C GLU A 603 17.90 -7.09 -5.78
N GLU A 604 18.64 -5.97 -5.85
CA GLU A 604 19.88 -5.83 -6.59
C GLU A 604 20.92 -5.14 -5.72
N THR A 605 21.78 -5.91 -5.06
CA THR A 605 22.79 -5.41 -4.12
C THR A 605 24.15 -5.12 -4.78
N ILE A 606 24.39 -5.66 -5.96
CA ILE A 606 25.65 -5.45 -6.70
C ILE A 606 25.65 -4.06 -7.31
N ALA A 607 26.69 -3.29 -6.99
CA ALA A 607 26.87 -1.94 -7.52
C ALA A 607 26.93 -1.92 -9.05
N SER A 608 26.27 -0.94 -9.69
CA SER A 608 26.32 -0.78 -11.14
C SER A 608 26.37 0.69 -11.54
N PRO A 609 27.30 1.07 -12.44
CA PRO A 609 27.35 2.41 -12.99
C PRO A 609 26.27 2.69 -14.06
N ASP A 610 25.55 1.69 -14.55
CA ASP A 610 24.80 1.74 -15.81
C ASP A 610 23.72 2.83 -15.82
N LEU A 611 22.85 2.85 -14.81
CA LEU A 611 21.73 3.80 -14.73
C LEU A 611 22.22 5.25 -14.58
N LEU A 612 23.06 5.49 -13.57
CA LEU A 612 23.57 6.84 -13.30
C LEU A 612 24.61 7.27 -14.34
N GLY A 613 25.35 6.33 -14.93
CA GLY A 613 26.29 6.60 -16.01
C GLY A 613 25.60 7.13 -17.26
N ALA A 614 24.51 6.50 -17.68
CA ALA A 614 23.68 6.97 -18.79
C ALA A 614 23.16 8.39 -18.55
N LEU A 615 22.71 8.71 -17.34
CA LEU A 615 22.29 10.06 -16.97
C LEU A 615 23.45 11.05 -16.97
N ALA A 616 24.60 10.68 -16.42
CA ALA A 616 25.81 11.52 -16.36
C ALA A 616 26.32 11.91 -17.75
N GLU A 617 26.32 10.98 -18.70
CA GLU A 617 26.73 11.21 -20.07
C GLU A 617 25.91 12.29 -20.78
N THR A 618 24.62 12.43 -20.46
CA THR A 618 23.75 13.48 -21.04
C THR A 618 24.23 14.90 -20.75
N THR A 619 24.98 15.08 -19.65
CA THR A 619 25.53 16.36 -19.20
C THR A 619 27.03 16.49 -19.48
N GLY A 620 27.64 15.51 -20.13
CA GLY A 620 29.09 15.41 -20.37
C GLY A 620 29.88 15.00 -19.13
N GLY A 621 29.23 14.49 -18.09
CA GLY A 621 29.85 13.90 -16.90
C GLY A 621 30.14 12.40 -17.06
N ALA A 622 30.34 11.70 -15.95
CA ALA A 622 30.61 10.26 -15.96
C ALA A 622 30.25 9.60 -14.62
N ALA A 623 30.01 8.28 -14.64
CA ALA A 623 30.06 7.44 -13.45
C ALA A 623 31.50 6.94 -13.24
N VAL A 624 31.95 6.98 -11.99
CA VAL A 624 33.33 6.60 -11.60
C VAL A 624 33.22 5.69 -10.38
N SER A 625 33.82 4.49 -10.47
CA SER A 625 33.98 3.64 -9.29
C SER A 625 35.03 4.24 -8.36
N ILE A 626 34.68 4.37 -7.09
CA ILE A 626 35.59 4.93 -6.06
C ILE A 626 36.74 3.97 -5.74
N THR A 627 36.59 2.68 -6.00
CA THR A 627 37.65 1.67 -5.80
C THR A 627 38.82 1.84 -6.76
N ASP A 628 38.63 2.47 -7.93
CA ASP A 628 39.65 2.87 -8.86
C ASP A 628 40.51 4.06 -8.39
N GLY A 629 40.12 4.64 -7.23
CA GLY A 629 40.71 5.82 -6.62
C GLY A 629 39.85 7.06 -6.82
N MET A 630 39.96 7.99 -5.84
CA MET A 630 39.18 9.22 -5.87
C MET A 630 39.55 10.10 -7.06
N PRO A 631 38.56 10.54 -7.86
CA PRO A 631 38.87 11.40 -9.01
C PRO A 631 39.23 12.82 -8.57
N GLN A 632 40.14 13.45 -9.30
CA GLN A 632 40.46 14.87 -9.09
C GLN A 632 39.32 15.74 -9.63
N ILE A 633 38.81 16.67 -8.84
CA ILE A 633 37.83 17.64 -9.28
C ILE A 633 38.58 18.77 -10.05
N ARG A 634 38.19 19.09 -11.28
CA ARG A 634 38.79 20.13 -12.11
C ARG A 634 37.76 21.15 -12.61
N ALA A 635 38.20 22.37 -12.85
CA ALA A 635 37.36 23.37 -13.52
C ALA A 635 37.40 23.14 -15.05
N VAL A 636 36.22 23.05 -15.66
CA VAL A 636 36.05 22.78 -17.10
C VAL A 636 35.13 23.89 -17.68
N ARG A 637 35.42 24.34 -18.88
CA ARG A 637 34.58 25.33 -19.58
C ARG A 637 33.31 24.67 -20.07
N GLU A 638 32.21 25.44 -20.05
CA GLU A 638 30.93 25.01 -20.57
C GLU A 638 31.01 24.46 -21.99
N GLY A 639 30.27 23.35 -22.26
CA GLY A 639 30.28 22.67 -23.58
C GLY A 639 31.48 21.76 -23.83
N ARG A 640 32.37 21.57 -22.87
CA ARG A 640 33.46 20.58 -22.98
C ARG A 640 33.10 19.32 -22.16
N PRO A 641 33.64 18.15 -22.57
CA PRO A 641 33.52 16.95 -21.74
C PRO A 641 34.01 17.23 -20.32
N ALA A 642 33.18 16.92 -19.33
CA ALA A 642 33.48 17.22 -17.94
C ALA A 642 34.08 16.02 -17.19
N ALA A 643 34.44 14.94 -17.88
CA ALA A 643 35.08 13.77 -17.27
C ALA A 643 36.22 13.22 -18.10
N GLY A 644 37.14 12.52 -17.43
CA GLY A 644 38.26 11.82 -18.05
C GLY A 644 38.93 10.88 -17.03
N ARG A 645 40.00 10.21 -17.49
CA ARG A 645 40.67 9.21 -16.64
C ARG A 645 41.20 9.84 -15.35
N GLY A 646 40.63 9.46 -14.18
CA GLY A 646 41.04 9.92 -12.87
C GLY A 646 40.64 11.36 -12.53
N TRP A 647 39.73 12.00 -13.25
CA TRP A 647 39.24 13.33 -12.94
C TRP A 647 37.77 13.54 -13.36
N ILE A 648 37.07 14.40 -12.63
CA ILE A 648 35.74 14.91 -12.92
C ILE A 648 35.76 16.43 -12.96
N GLY A 649 34.81 17.03 -13.69
CA GLY A 649 34.82 18.45 -13.99
C GLY A 649 33.60 19.19 -13.44
N ILE A 650 33.85 20.35 -12.86
CA ILE A 650 32.80 21.31 -12.54
C ILE A 650 32.93 22.52 -13.48
N THR A 651 31.79 23.12 -13.83
CA THR A 651 31.75 24.28 -14.76
C THR A 651 31.52 25.56 -13.96
N PRO A 652 32.57 26.39 -13.74
CA PRO A 652 32.40 27.66 -13.06
C PRO A 652 31.35 28.53 -13.78
N ARG A 653 30.43 29.10 -13.02
CA ARG A 653 29.29 29.87 -13.53
C ARG A 653 29.56 31.35 -13.67
N GLU A 654 30.61 31.84 -12.95
CA GLU A 654 30.97 33.26 -12.91
C GLU A 654 29.75 34.15 -12.55
N ALA A 655 28.84 33.64 -11.72
CA ALA A 655 27.67 34.37 -11.26
C ALA A 655 28.10 35.57 -10.42
N TYR A 656 27.43 36.66 -10.58
CA TYR A 656 27.72 37.90 -9.85
C TYR A 656 26.43 38.60 -9.39
N ARG A 657 26.56 39.40 -8.34
CA ARG A 657 25.55 40.36 -7.91
C ARG A 657 26.02 41.73 -8.27
N THR A 658 25.21 42.51 -8.96
CA THR A 658 25.48 43.95 -9.17
C THR A 658 25.39 44.63 -7.80
N ALA A 659 26.53 45.08 -7.28
CA ALA A 659 26.63 45.76 -5.99
C ALA A 659 26.27 47.23 -6.09
N ASP A 660 26.74 47.88 -7.17
CA ASP A 660 26.46 49.28 -7.46
C ASP A 660 26.44 49.55 -8.96
N VAL A 661 25.65 50.50 -9.39
CA VAL A 661 25.57 50.96 -10.78
C VAL A 661 25.85 52.44 -10.83
N GLN A 662 27.04 52.79 -11.31
CA GLN A 662 27.44 54.15 -11.45
C GLN A 662 27.36 54.61 -12.89
N VAL A 663 26.64 55.70 -13.09
CA VAL A 663 26.47 56.31 -14.40
C VAL A 663 27.32 57.57 -14.47
N PHE A 664 28.27 57.57 -15.38
CA PHE A 664 29.18 58.69 -15.60
C PHE A 664 28.87 59.35 -16.96
N ALA A 665 28.59 60.65 -16.97
CA ALA A 665 28.43 61.34 -18.21
C ALA A 665 29.77 61.34 -19.01
N LEU A 666 29.71 60.99 -20.30
CA LEU A 666 30.91 60.92 -21.16
C LEU A 666 31.66 62.23 -21.22
N LEU A 667 30.94 63.34 -21.24
CA LEU A 667 31.46 64.72 -21.12
C LEU A 667 30.48 65.54 -20.29
N PRO A 668 30.97 66.42 -19.44
CA PRO A 668 30.10 67.32 -18.68
C PRO A 668 29.35 68.25 -19.65
N ALA A 669 28.07 68.57 -19.36
CA ALA A 669 27.21 69.40 -20.22
C ALA A 669 27.84 70.72 -20.61
N TRP A 670 28.61 71.37 -19.72
CA TRP A 670 29.31 72.61 -20.03
C TRP A 670 30.33 72.50 -21.18
N ALA A 671 30.96 71.29 -21.34
CA ALA A 671 31.92 71.04 -22.44
C ALA A 671 31.24 71.03 -23.81
N PHE A 672 30.06 70.40 -23.89
CA PHE A 672 29.25 70.43 -25.12
C PHE A 672 28.76 71.80 -25.43
N VAL A 673 28.31 72.62 -24.44
CA VAL A 673 27.91 74.02 -24.61
C VAL A 673 29.07 74.90 -25.03
N LEU A 674 30.28 74.71 -24.45
CA LEU A 674 31.49 75.39 -24.84
C LEU A 674 31.86 75.09 -26.31
N LEU A 675 31.83 73.80 -26.70
CA LEU A 675 32.05 73.37 -28.07
C LEU A 675 31.04 74.04 -29.08
N ALA A 676 29.78 73.98 -28.70
CA ALA A 676 28.71 74.60 -29.51
C ALA A 676 28.92 76.15 -29.67
N SER A 677 29.26 76.80 -28.57
CA SER A 677 29.56 78.24 -28.57
C SER A 677 30.76 78.60 -29.46
N LEU A 678 31.83 77.84 -29.36
CA LEU A 678 33.02 78.00 -30.19
C LEU A 678 32.71 77.80 -31.70
N LEU A 679 31.88 76.79 -32.00
CA LEU A 679 31.43 76.49 -33.35
C LEU A 679 30.52 77.62 -33.94
N VAL A 680 29.63 78.18 -33.10
CA VAL A 680 28.79 79.36 -33.46
C VAL A 680 29.62 80.60 -33.69
N ILE A 681 30.61 80.94 -32.83
CA ILE A 681 31.55 82.04 -32.97
C ILE A 681 32.36 81.82 -34.23
N GLY A 682 32.88 80.60 -34.48
CA GLY A 682 33.62 80.29 -35.72
C GLY A 682 32.76 80.51 -36.99
N ALA A 683 31.51 80.06 -36.94
CA ALA A 683 30.57 80.35 -38.03
C ALA A 683 30.38 81.89 -38.30
N TRP A 684 30.25 82.63 -37.22
CA TRP A 684 30.07 84.12 -37.32
C TRP A 684 31.32 84.83 -37.82
N LEU A 685 32.49 84.43 -37.35
CA LEU A 685 33.76 84.97 -37.89
C LEU A 685 33.96 84.63 -39.36
N ARG A 686 33.48 83.50 -39.81
CA ARG A 686 33.56 83.09 -41.21
C ARG A 686 32.55 83.88 -42.11
N GLU A 687 31.39 84.21 -41.58
CA GLU A 687 30.44 85.07 -42.25
C GLU A 687 30.91 86.53 -42.32
N GLY A 688 31.51 87.08 -41.23
CA GLY A 688 31.99 88.47 -41.17
C GLY A 688 33.27 88.74 -41.97
N ARG A 689 33.96 87.72 -42.49
CA ARG A 689 35.11 87.85 -43.37
C ARG A 689 34.78 87.86 -44.86
N ARG A 690 33.54 87.86 -45.22
CA ARG A 690 33.03 88.12 -46.58
C ARG A 690 32.38 89.52 -46.62
#